data_477a651015407badaf38e2ea64c76988
#
_entry.id   477a651015407badaf38e2ea64c76988
#
_cell.length_a   1.000
_cell.length_b   1.000
_cell.length_c   1.000
_cell.angle_alpha   90.00
_cell.angle_beta   90.00
_cell.angle_gamma   90.00
#
_symmetry.space_group_name_H-M   'P 1'
#
loop_
_entity.id
_entity.type
_entity.pdbx_description
1 polymer ?
#
loop_
_entity_poly.entity_id
_entity_poly.type
_entity_poly.pdbx_seq_one_letter_code
_entity_poly.pdbx_strand_id
1 'polypeptide(L)'
;MSSACKILKENNPFYSNSHPDPWVPNFPNITSLNGDVFDSIIRIIGHNKTHPHEPIGVLVNGESGSGKTHMIARIREYCEHSGFDVKFAAIKPIIDYQAPLRRVLKGIITNLAHPTGDSRHDTQIHGLIFSLIWDFYTHNPDTQTVIKKAEKDYKRFFSVLYQNKKRLTDFFGKVESWILAEIPGLNKVFVQLLFSFCHPDLQQIAKMRLMGEICDPDDAHALHIPYQEPSDPAMEDEARDFLISLGLILSRYGQNLIVCFDQLENLTDQDLIKAFDRIIFTLINDCRSIIPLTFTRTLFWEKKLYPNLDPSSRERIAMNQFSLHGCTDQEIEDIIRTRIQGILTENWETPYNWLITEIKKTIHKNPSPRVVIRCADSIILTCEISSPGIPHATPMEIIHAAYTNERDLILSDLDSWPPDSEELTEAIRIYLTSRRYDIRYTKPGRKSILQVHDGKSGCCIIINTNQNHSAIGSGFATGTQYLKEHPGASCIYLTDPRCIVTKQNWKPTNQKKDEFIAAGGKILQPSTSDIARFYALYSLSCKIVEGDIQIDTGTGIRSATSEELIAYICDETLFPPLFQEKTQPEEQTGKKPHYPDEQIHTTLCQILTQKPMHIMAVNTLSEEVIRKGLSITSDELIIWCGKHADSFRIIQSQQGSMIIFRGSSHPCSP
;
A
#
# COMPACT_ATOMS: atom_id res chain seq x y z
N MET A 1 28.31 -27.17 18.01
CA MET A 1 27.26 -26.14 17.89
C MET A 1 26.89 -25.67 19.28
N SER A 2 26.93 -24.37 19.57
CA SER A 2 26.36 -23.90 20.84
C SER A 2 24.83 -24.09 20.80
N SER A 3 24.24 -24.52 21.91
CA SER A 3 22.79 -24.67 22.03
C SER A 3 22.07 -23.37 21.62
N ALA A 4 22.70 -22.23 21.88
CA ALA A 4 22.26 -20.88 21.52
C ALA A 4 22.09 -20.68 20.01
N CYS A 5 23.04 -21.14 19.20
CA CYS A 5 22.96 -21.02 17.75
C CYS A 5 21.76 -21.81 17.17
N LYS A 6 21.54 -23.04 17.69
CA LYS A 6 20.42 -23.87 17.25
C LYS A 6 19.08 -23.23 17.54
N ILE A 7 18.88 -22.67 18.73
CA ILE A 7 17.65 -21.97 19.13
C ILE A 7 17.38 -20.77 18.22
N LEU A 8 18.41 -19.94 17.95
CA LEU A 8 18.25 -18.76 17.10
C LEU A 8 18.03 -19.10 15.63
N LYS A 9 18.54 -20.24 15.12
CA LYS A 9 18.25 -20.70 13.76
C LYS A 9 16.80 -21.14 13.58
N GLU A 10 16.26 -21.85 14.55
CA GLU A 10 14.88 -22.34 14.50
C GLU A 10 13.87 -21.17 14.55
N ASN A 11 14.25 -20.05 15.19
CA ASN A 11 13.40 -18.89 15.41
C ASN A 11 14.20 -17.59 15.20
N ASN A 12 14.70 -17.33 13.99
CA ASN A 12 15.56 -16.19 13.73
C ASN A 12 14.81 -14.84 13.78
N PRO A 13 15.02 -14.00 14.83
CA PRO A 13 14.34 -12.72 14.97
C PRO A 13 14.89 -11.61 14.06
N PHE A 14 15.93 -11.89 13.31
CA PHE A 14 16.63 -10.93 12.45
C PHE A 14 16.37 -11.14 10.97
N TYR A 15 15.60 -12.17 10.61
CA TYR A 15 15.31 -12.55 9.23
C TYR A 15 14.49 -11.48 8.47
N SER A 16 13.59 -10.78 9.14
CA SER A 16 12.76 -9.74 8.51
C SER A 16 13.33 -8.35 8.75
N ASN A 17 13.70 -7.66 7.69
CA ASN A 17 14.52 -6.45 7.76
C ASN A 17 13.79 -5.14 7.47
N SER A 18 12.61 -5.15 6.93
CA SER A 18 11.88 -3.91 6.68
C SER A 18 10.40 -4.18 6.51
N HIS A 19 9.58 -3.52 7.32
CA HIS A 19 8.18 -3.35 7.00
C HIS A 19 8.04 -1.99 6.33
N PRO A 20 7.71 -1.93 5.03
CA PRO A 20 7.56 -0.67 4.32
C PRO A 20 6.29 0.08 4.72
N ASP A 21 5.38 -0.57 5.45
CA ASP A 21 4.12 0.03 5.87
C ASP A 21 4.20 0.50 7.34
N PRO A 22 4.10 1.81 7.59
CA PRO A 22 4.08 2.34 8.94
C PRO A 22 2.84 1.92 9.76
N TRP A 23 1.80 1.35 9.13
CA TRP A 23 0.60 0.87 9.80
C TRP A 23 0.72 -0.55 10.35
N VAL A 24 1.75 -1.30 9.96
CA VAL A 24 1.97 -2.66 10.49
C VAL A 24 2.44 -2.56 11.95
N PRO A 25 1.69 -3.13 12.93
CA PRO A 25 2.10 -3.15 14.32
C PRO A 25 3.31 -4.09 14.52
N ASN A 26 4.12 -3.83 15.53
CA ASN A 26 5.24 -4.66 16.02
C ASN A 26 6.61 -4.41 15.41
N PHE A 27 7.07 -3.17 15.51
CA PHE A 27 8.52 -2.94 15.53
C PHE A 27 9.02 -2.98 16.97
N PRO A 28 10.14 -3.70 17.25
CA PRO A 28 10.85 -3.52 18.51
C PRO A 28 11.27 -2.06 18.62
N ASN A 29 10.60 -1.29 19.46
CA ASN A 29 10.89 0.12 19.64
C ASN A 29 11.97 0.31 20.70
N ILE A 30 13.12 0.85 20.29
CA ILE A 30 14.21 1.24 21.18
C ILE A 30 14.16 2.75 21.34
N THR A 31 13.64 3.17 22.48
CA THR A 31 13.37 4.59 22.75
C THR A 31 14.59 5.48 22.72
N SER A 32 15.78 4.94 23.11
CA SER A 32 17.06 5.66 23.06
C SER A 32 17.54 5.95 21.65
N LEU A 33 17.27 5.04 20.69
CA LEU A 33 17.74 5.17 19.33
C LEU A 33 17.12 6.40 18.64
N ASN A 34 17.97 7.42 18.39
CA ASN A 34 17.54 8.72 17.88
C ASN A 34 16.39 9.36 18.70
N GLY A 35 16.40 9.14 20.02
CA GLY A 35 15.35 9.63 20.93
C GLY A 35 15.31 11.15 20.99
N ASP A 36 16.44 11.83 20.95
CA ASP A 36 16.58 13.27 20.91
C ASP A 36 15.94 13.92 19.67
N VAL A 37 16.07 13.27 18.52
CA VAL A 37 15.40 13.67 17.25
C VAL A 37 13.90 13.50 17.38
N PHE A 38 13.45 12.35 17.89
CA PHE A 38 12.04 12.08 18.14
C PHE A 38 11.42 13.14 19.08
N ASP A 39 12.03 13.37 20.23
CA ASP A 39 11.55 14.35 21.23
C ASP A 39 11.54 15.78 20.68
N SER A 40 12.47 16.11 19.79
CA SER A 40 12.51 17.41 19.12
C SER A 40 11.35 17.57 18.14
N ILE A 41 11.03 16.53 17.36
CA ILE A 41 9.87 16.50 16.47
C ILE A 41 8.58 16.65 17.28
N ILE A 42 8.45 15.93 18.40
CA ILE A 42 7.26 16.02 19.27
C ILE A 42 7.10 17.43 19.86
N ARG A 43 8.19 18.09 20.24
CA ARG A 43 8.16 19.49 20.72
C ARG A 43 7.67 20.45 19.63
N ILE A 44 8.11 20.27 18.37
CA ILE A 44 7.65 21.08 17.24
C ILE A 44 6.14 20.88 17.01
N ILE A 45 5.67 19.63 17.06
CA ILE A 45 4.24 19.32 16.96
C ILE A 45 3.44 20.01 18.07
N GLY A 46 3.94 19.93 19.30
CA GLY A 46 3.33 20.61 20.45
C GLY A 46 3.28 22.14 20.31
N HIS A 47 4.35 22.73 19.78
CA HIS A 47 4.41 24.18 19.52
C HIS A 47 3.37 24.60 18.46
N ASN A 48 3.26 23.87 17.38
CA ASN A 48 2.29 24.19 16.31
C ASN A 48 0.83 24.15 16.78
N LYS A 49 0.48 23.32 17.77
CA LYS A 49 -0.87 23.30 18.37
C LYS A 49 -1.28 24.69 18.91
N THR A 50 -0.35 25.42 19.47
CA THR A 50 -0.58 26.76 20.02
C THR A 50 -0.33 27.88 19.01
N HIS A 51 0.40 27.60 17.95
CA HIS A 51 0.79 28.57 16.91
C HIS A 51 0.47 28.00 15.50
N PRO A 52 -0.81 27.71 15.18
CA PRO A 52 -1.19 26.99 13.95
C PRO A 52 -0.96 27.78 12.66
N HIS A 53 -0.59 29.05 12.77
CA HIS A 53 -0.30 29.93 11.63
C HIS A 53 1.18 29.98 11.24
N GLU A 54 2.05 29.44 12.08
CA GLU A 54 3.47 29.42 11.79
C GLU A 54 3.78 28.39 10.71
N PRO A 55 4.46 28.79 9.62
CA PRO A 55 4.87 27.87 8.58
C PRO A 55 5.98 26.96 9.09
N ILE A 56 5.69 25.70 9.31
CA ILE A 56 6.64 24.73 9.86
C ILE A 56 6.86 23.61 8.86
N GLY A 57 8.14 23.37 8.53
CA GLY A 57 8.62 22.17 7.86
C GLY A 57 9.69 21.50 8.71
N VAL A 58 9.84 20.18 8.56
CA VAL A 58 10.85 19.40 9.27
C VAL A 58 11.60 18.52 8.26
N LEU A 59 12.94 18.55 8.35
CA LEU A 59 13.82 17.71 7.57
C LEU A 59 14.53 16.68 8.48
N VAL A 60 14.41 15.42 8.15
CA VAL A 60 15.10 14.32 8.83
C VAL A 60 16.02 13.63 7.84
N ASN A 61 17.31 13.89 7.97
CA ASN A 61 18.34 13.27 7.16
C ASN A 61 18.85 11.99 7.80
N GLY A 62 19.26 11.03 6.99
CA GLY A 62 19.92 9.82 7.49
C GLY A 62 20.36 8.90 6.36
N GLU A 63 21.43 8.18 6.59
CA GLU A 63 21.92 7.20 5.64
C GLU A 63 20.95 6.02 5.48
N SER A 64 21.16 5.21 4.46
CA SER A 64 20.37 3.98 4.28
C SER A 64 20.44 3.10 5.53
N GLY A 65 19.28 2.64 6.00
CA GLY A 65 19.20 1.81 7.20
C GLY A 65 19.35 2.54 8.54
N SER A 66 19.43 3.87 8.56
CA SER A 66 19.51 4.69 9.80
C SER A 66 18.23 4.67 10.63
N GLY A 67 17.11 4.14 10.11
CA GLY A 67 15.84 4.07 10.83
C GLY A 67 14.82 5.14 10.45
N LYS A 68 14.90 5.76 9.26
CA LYS A 68 13.92 6.76 8.77
C LYS A 68 12.48 6.24 8.84
N THR A 69 12.20 5.12 8.21
CA THR A 69 10.87 4.49 8.22
C THR A 69 10.46 4.05 9.63
N HIS A 70 11.42 3.62 10.47
CA HIS A 70 11.15 3.33 11.87
C HIS A 70 10.76 4.58 12.67
N MET A 71 11.39 5.73 12.41
CA MET A 71 11.02 7.01 13.01
C MET A 71 9.58 7.40 12.61
N ILE A 72 9.19 7.20 11.35
CA ILE A 72 7.81 7.41 10.88
C ILE A 72 6.82 6.52 11.65
N ALA A 73 7.14 5.24 11.85
CA ALA A 73 6.31 4.33 12.63
C ALA A 73 6.17 4.78 14.11
N ARG A 74 7.26 5.27 14.73
CA ARG A 74 7.21 5.85 16.08
C ARG A 74 6.31 7.09 16.17
N ILE A 75 6.39 7.97 15.17
CA ILE A 75 5.53 9.16 15.09
C ILE A 75 4.07 8.73 14.93
N ARG A 76 3.77 7.73 14.08
CA ARG A 76 2.42 7.17 13.96
C ARG A 76 1.91 6.64 15.31
N GLU A 77 2.73 5.85 15.99
CA GLU A 77 2.39 5.29 17.31
C GLU A 77 2.10 6.39 18.34
N TYR A 78 2.91 7.46 18.35
CA TYR A 78 2.64 8.64 19.17
C TYR A 78 1.28 9.27 18.84
N CYS A 79 0.96 9.45 17.55
CA CYS A 79 -0.33 9.99 17.12
C CYS A 79 -1.50 9.13 17.58
N GLU A 80 -1.35 7.80 17.49
CA GLU A 80 -2.36 6.84 17.94
C GLU A 80 -2.57 6.91 19.46
N HIS A 81 -1.50 6.94 20.26
CA HIS A 81 -1.58 7.09 21.72
C HIS A 81 -2.14 8.43 22.17
N SER A 82 -2.00 9.48 21.35
CA SER A 82 -2.65 10.78 21.60
C SER A 82 -4.16 10.76 21.31
N GLY A 83 -4.71 9.62 20.91
CA GLY A 83 -6.11 9.47 20.51
C GLY A 83 -6.39 10.21 19.20
N PHE A 84 -5.37 10.34 18.35
CA PHE A 84 -5.41 11.09 17.10
C PHE A 84 -5.81 12.56 17.24
N ASP A 85 -5.57 13.19 18.39
CA ASP A 85 -5.53 14.66 18.48
C ASP A 85 -4.46 15.22 17.54
N VAL A 86 -3.39 14.45 17.32
CA VAL A 86 -2.45 14.62 16.22
C VAL A 86 -2.72 13.55 15.17
N LYS A 87 -3.19 13.96 14.01
CA LYS A 87 -3.47 13.05 12.90
C LYS A 87 -2.19 12.70 12.14
N PHE A 88 -2.21 11.56 11.50
CA PHE A 88 -1.03 11.01 10.82
C PHE A 88 -1.35 10.57 9.39
N ALA A 89 -0.42 10.88 8.47
CA ALA A 89 -0.40 10.35 7.11
C ALA A 89 1.05 10.09 6.67
N ALA A 90 1.29 8.92 6.10
CA ALA A 90 2.54 8.60 5.40
C ALA A 90 2.28 8.58 3.89
N ILE A 91 3.06 9.37 3.15
CA ILE A 91 2.89 9.52 1.71
C ILE A 91 3.95 8.70 0.99
N LYS A 92 3.49 7.83 0.10
CA LYS A 92 4.36 7.09 -0.82
C LYS A 92 5.08 8.03 -1.78
N PRO A 93 6.19 7.58 -2.39
CA PRO A 93 6.93 8.39 -3.36
C PRO A 93 6.04 9.03 -4.42
N ILE A 94 6.34 10.30 -4.75
CA ILE A 94 5.61 11.05 -5.77
C ILE A 94 6.16 10.64 -7.12
N ILE A 95 5.32 10.05 -7.94
CA ILE A 95 5.67 9.60 -9.30
C ILE A 95 4.88 10.36 -10.38
N ASP A 96 3.97 11.25 -9.96
CA ASP A 96 3.19 12.10 -10.85
C ASP A 96 3.52 13.58 -10.67
N TYR A 97 4.13 14.19 -11.68
CA TYR A 97 4.47 15.61 -11.68
C TYR A 97 3.34 16.51 -12.21
N GLN A 98 2.31 15.94 -12.86
CA GLN A 98 1.23 16.73 -13.49
C GLN A 98 0.13 17.12 -12.50
N ALA A 99 -0.15 16.29 -11.50
CA ALA A 99 -1.17 16.52 -10.50
C ALA A 99 -0.67 16.25 -9.05
N PRO A 100 0.39 16.96 -8.60
CA PRO A 100 1.07 16.65 -7.36
C PRO A 100 0.20 16.84 -6.12
N LEU A 101 -0.62 17.89 -6.05
CA LEU A 101 -1.48 18.16 -4.89
C LEU A 101 -2.60 17.13 -4.78
N ARG A 102 -3.17 16.71 -5.91
CA ARG A 102 -4.16 15.62 -5.93
C ARG A 102 -3.57 14.31 -5.45
N ARG A 103 -2.33 14.02 -5.82
CA ARG A 103 -1.62 12.82 -5.35
C ARG A 103 -1.43 12.84 -3.83
N VAL A 104 -0.99 13.96 -3.29
CA VAL A 104 -0.81 14.11 -1.83
C VAL A 104 -2.15 14.07 -1.11
N LEU A 105 -3.18 14.74 -1.62
CA LEU A 105 -4.52 14.65 -1.08
C LEU A 105 -5.01 13.19 -1.03
N LYS A 106 -4.84 12.44 -2.12
CA LYS A 106 -5.16 11.01 -2.17
C LYS A 106 -4.44 10.23 -1.06
N GLY A 107 -3.14 10.44 -0.91
CA GLY A 107 -2.34 9.82 0.15
C GLY A 107 -2.83 10.19 1.55
N ILE A 108 -3.09 11.46 1.81
CA ILE A 108 -3.61 11.93 3.10
C ILE A 108 -4.97 11.29 3.40
N ILE A 109 -5.94 11.37 2.50
CA ILE A 109 -7.28 10.81 2.72
C ILE A 109 -7.24 9.29 2.88
N THR A 110 -6.38 8.59 2.14
CA THR A 110 -6.18 7.15 2.31
C THR A 110 -5.73 6.81 3.73
N ASN A 111 -4.73 7.53 4.26
CA ASN A 111 -4.23 7.33 5.62
C ASN A 111 -5.25 7.75 6.69
N LEU A 112 -5.95 8.86 6.49
CA LEU A 112 -6.99 9.31 7.43
C LEU A 112 -8.19 8.37 7.47
N ALA A 113 -8.48 7.67 6.37
CA ALA A 113 -9.52 6.65 6.26
C ALA A 113 -9.07 5.25 6.66
N HIS A 114 -7.79 5.07 7.05
CA HIS A 114 -7.30 3.78 7.54
C HIS A 114 -8.00 3.40 8.85
N PRO A 115 -8.43 2.14 9.01
CA PRO A 115 -9.01 1.66 10.27
C PRO A 115 -8.05 1.88 11.44
N THR A 116 -8.55 2.41 12.53
CA THR A 116 -7.76 2.61 13.75
C THR A 116 -8.08 1.54 14.76
N GLY A 117 -7.10 1.17 15.60
CA GLY A 117 -7.34 0.33 16.78
C GLY A 117 -8.07 1.06 17.91
N ASP A 118 -8.37 2.36 17.76
CA ASP A 118 -9.04 3.16 18.78
C ASP A 118 -10.51 2.72 18.92
N SER A 119 -10.91 2.45 20.16
CA SER A 119 -12.30 2.13 20.49
C SER A 119 -13.28 3.29 20.27
N ARG A 120 -12.76 4.54 20.19
CA ARG A 120 -13.55 5.77 20.07
C ARG A 120 -13.96 6.07 18.63
N HIS A 121 -13.09 5.79 17.65
CA HIS A 121 -13.33 6.14 16.24
C HIS A 121 -12.89 5.01 15.32
N ASP A 122 -13.67 4.75 14.25
CA ASP A 122 -13.30 3.73 13.27
C ASP A 122 -12.13 4.18 12.39
N THR A 123 -12.04 5.49 12.10
CA THR A 123 -10.94 6.11 11.33
C THR A 123 -10.65 7.51 11.84
N GLN A 124 -9.50 8.09 11.47
CA GLN A 124 -9.15 9.47 11.81
C GLN A 124 -10.14 10.49 11.20
N ILE A 125 -10.74 10.20 10.03
CA ILE A 125 -11.80 11.05 9.43
C ILE A 125 -13.03 11.08 10.33
N HIS A 126 -13.46 9.95 10.87
CA HIS A 126 -14.59 9.92 11.79
C HIS A 126 -14.31 10.77 13.05
N GLY A 127 -13.08 10.73 13.57
CA GLY A 127 -12.68 11.59 14.68
C GLY A 127 -12.76 13.08 14.34
N LEU A 128 -12.36 13.46 13.12
CA LEU A 128 -12.47 14.85 12.63
C LEU A 128 -13.94 15.30 12.54
N ILE A 129 -14.79 14.48 11.94
CA ILE A 129 -16.22 14.76 11.78
C ILE A 129 -16.91 14.83 13.16
N PHE A 130 -16.51 13.98 14.08
CA PHE A 130 -17.01 14.03 15.44
C PHE A 130 -16.66 15.36 16.13
N SER A 131 -15.46 15.90 15.92
CA SER A 131 -15.08 17.23 16.45
C SER A 131 -15.98 18.32 15.89
N LEU A 132 -16.32 18.28 14.59
CA LEU A 132 -17.25 19.21 13.94
C LEU A 132 -18.67 19.13 14.56
N ILE A 133 -19.18 17.94 14.72
CA ILE A 133 -20.51 17.69 15.29
C ILE A 133 -20.53 18.12 16.77
N TRP A 134 -19.49 17.82 17.51
CA TRP A 134 -19.36 18.17 18.91
C TRP A 134 -19.40 19.68 19.13
N ASP A 135 -18.65 20.44 18.33
CA ASP A 135 -18.60 21.89 18.37
C ASP A 135 -19.98 22.52 18.08
N PHE A 136 -20.67 22.01 17.02
CA PHE A 136 -22.05 22.42 16.74
C PHE A 136 -22.98 22.23 17.93
N TYR A 137 -22.90 21.11 18.60
CA TYR A 137 -23.75 20.81 19.73
C TYR A 137 -23.42 21.65 20.98
N THR A 138 -22.15 21.93 21.24
CA THR A 138 -21.77 22.76 22.38
C THR A 138 -22.32 24.17 22.30
N HIS A 139 -22.49 24.67 21.07
CA HIS A 139 -23.05 25.99 20.80
C HIS A 139 -24.58 26.01 20.69
N ASN A 140 -25.25 24.83 20.67
CA ASN A 140 -26.70 24.71 20.62
C ASN A 140 -27.28 24.06 21.90
N PRO A 141 -27.73 24.86 22.89
CA PRO A 141 -28.13 24.39 24.23
C PRO A 141 -29.22 23.30 24.23
N ASP A 142 -30.14 23.35 23.29
CA ASP A 142 -31.28 22.43 23.19
C ASP A 142 -30.85 20.98 22.88
N THR A 143 -29.61 20.78 22.49
CA THR A 143 -29.07 19.49 22.06
C THR A 143 -28.08 18.85 23.05
N GLN A 144 -27.73 19.54 24.14
CA GLN A 144 -26.72 19.08 25.10
C GLN A 144 -27.05 17.73 25.78
N THR A 145 -28.31 17.36 25.88
CA THR A 145 -28.72 16.06 26.44
C THR A 145 -28.34 14.87 25.56
N VAL A 146 -28.27 15.05 24.25
CA VAL A 146 -27.86 14.01 23.30
C VAL A 146 -26.35 13.80 23.36
N ILE A 147 -25.58 14.88 23.53
CA ILE A 147 -24.11 14.85 23.63
C ILE A 147 -23.63 14.15 24.90
N LYS A 148 -24.20 14.45 26.06
CA LYS A 148 -23.82 13.78 27.32
C LYS A 148 -23.96 12.27 27.25
N LYS A 149 -24.83 11.77 26.38
CA LYS A 149 -24.95 10.33 26.07
C LYS A 149 -23.91 9.85 25.04
N ALA A 150 -23.50 10.71 24.11
CA ALA A 150 -22.54 10.38 23.05
C ALA A 150 -21.08 10.42 23.54
N GLU A 151 -20.76 11.24 24.56
CA GLU A 151 -19.42 11.33 25.19
C GLU A 151 -18.87 9.96 25.63
N LYS A 152 -19.72 8.97 25.79
CA LYS A 152 -19.36 7.63 26.25
C LYS A 152 -19.35 6.57 25.12
N ASP A 153 -19.97 6.82 23.98
CA ASP A 153 -20.10 5.80 22.92
C ASP A 153 -20.43 6.42 21.56
N TYR A 154 -19.39 6.81 20.86
CA TYR A 154 -19.43 7.34 19.48
C TYR A 154 -20.13 6.38 18.50
N LYS A 155 -19.82 5.07 18.56
CA LYS A 155 -20.44 4.06 17.67
C LYS A 155 -21.95 4.01 17.87
N ARG A 156 -22.39 4.11 19.11
CA ARG A 156 -23.82 4.17 19.45
C ARG A 156 -24.49 5.45 18.95
N PHE A 157 -23.81 6.59 19.03
CA PHE A 157 -24.32 7.86 18.50
C PHE A 157 -24.61 7.77 17.00
N PHE A 158 -23.65 7.32 16.21
CA PHE A 158 -23.85 7.15 14.78
C PHE A 158 -24.84 6.04 14.46
N SER A 159 -24.86 4.94 15.17
CA SER A 159 -25.86 3.88 14.96
C SER A 159 -27.29 4.37 15.14
N VAL A 160 -27.54 5.23 16.12
CA VAL A 160 -28.86 5.87 16.32
C VAL A 160 -29.19 6.86 15.20
N LEU A 161 -28.22 7.64 14.73
CA LEU A 161 -28.42 8.54 13.59
C LEU A 161 -28.72 7.77 12.30
N TYR A 162 -28.04 6.65 12.06
CA TYR A 162 -28.20 5.83 10.85
C TYR A 162 -29.57 5.10 10.77
N GLN A 163 -30.25 4.90 11.89
CA GLN A 163 -31.58 4.30 11.88
C GLN A 163 -32.64 5.15 11.17
N ASN A 164 -32.38 6.45 10.95
CA ASN A 164 -33.32 7.35 10.28
C ASN A 164 -32.60 8.24 9.25
N LYS A 165 -32.53 7.76 8.00
CA LYS A 165 -31.82 8.43 6.90
C LYS A 165 -32.27 9.90 6.69
N LYS A 166 -33.56 10.20 6.80
CA LYS A 166 -34.06 11.58 6.64
C LYS A 166 -33.56 12.50 7.75
N ARG A 167 -33.59 12.05 8.98
CA ARG A 167 -33.06 12.82 10.13
C ARG A 167 -31.56 13.04 10.00
N LEU A 168 -30.81 12.06 9.47
CA LEU A 168 -29.39 12.16 9.26
C LEU A 168 -29.05 13.28 8.25
N THR A 169 -29.74 13.31 7.10
CA THR A 169 -29.56 14.34 6.06
C THR A 169 -29.90 15.75 6.59
N ASP A 170 -31.06 15.89 7.25
CA ASP A 170 -31.45 17.17 7.86
C ASP A 170 -30.48 17.64 8.95
N PHE A 171 -29.96 16.70 9.71
CA PHE A 171 -28.99 16.96 10.76
C PHE A 171 -27.66 17.43 10.17
N PHE A 172 -27.09 16.70 9.22
CA PHE A 172 -25.84 17.08 8.58
C PHE A 172 -25.96 18.41 7.84
N GLY A 173 -27.09 18.69 7.19
CA GLY A 173 -27.33 20.00 6.55
C GLY A 173 -27.30 21.17 7.54
N LYS A 174 -27.80 21.00 8.78
CA LYS A 174 -27.70 22.02 9.84
C LYS A 174 -26.27 22.20 10.32
N VAL A 175 -25.55 21.10 10.57
CA VAL A 175 -24.15 21.14 11.00
C VAL A 175 -23.30 21.78 9.92
N GLU A 176 -23.47 21.40 8.63
CA GLU A 176 -22.79 21.99 7.48
C GLU A 176 -22.99 23.51 7.43
N SER A 177 -24.24 23.96 7.48
CA SER A 177 -24.56 25.40 7.38
C SER A 177 -23.92 26.19 8.51
N TRP A 178 -23.91 25.64 9.73
CA TRP A 178 -23.30 26.26 10.88
C TRP A 178 -21.77 26.31 10.74
N ILE A 179 -21.12 25.22 10.36
CA ILE A 179 -19.66 25.14 10.20
C ILE A 179 -19.17 26.11 9.13
N LEU A 180 -19.86 26.19 7.99
CA LEU A 180 -19.50 27.12 6.92
C LEU A 180 -19.63 28.60 7.35
N ALA A 181 -20.51 28.91 8.30
CA ALA A 181 -20.61 30.24 8.89
C ALA A 181 -19.50 30.52 9.92
N GLU A 182 -19.13 29.50 10.73
CA GLU A 182 -18.13 29.64 11.81
C GLU A 182 -16.69 29.60 11.32
N ILE A 183 -16.39 28.91 10.23
CA ILE A 183 -15.06 28.78 9.68
C ILE A 183 -15.02 29.36 8.26
N PRO A 184 -14.72 30.65 8.10
CA PRO A 184 -14.64 31.28 6.79
C PRO A 184 -13.54 30.66 5.93
N GLY A 185 -13.82 30.48 4.65
CA GLY A 185 -12.87 29.95 3.66
C GLY A 185 -12.93 28.43 3.50
N LEU A 186 -13.82 27.73 4.20
CA LEU A 186 -14.03 26.32 3.95
C LEU A 186 -14.67 26.07 2.58
N ASN A 187 -14.14 25.07 1.87
CA ASN A 187 -14.77 24.57 0.67
C ASN A 187 -16.06 23.79 1.02
N LYS A 188 -17.20 24.22 0.49
CA LYS A 188 -18.49 23.60 0.79
C LYS A 188 -18.55 22.14 0.37
N VAL A 189 -18.02 21.80 -0.81
CA VAL A 189 -18.02 20.41 -1.33
C VAL A 189 -17.20 19.51 -0.41
N PHE A 190 -16.06 19.99 0.10
CA PHE A 190 -15.26 19.23 1.06
C PHE A 190 -16.04 18.87 2.32
N VAL A 191 -16.75 19.83 2.90
CA VAL A 191 -17.57 19.59 4.11
C VAL A 191 -18.70 18.60 3.83
N GLN A 192 -19.38 18.73 2.70
CA GLN A 192 -20.43 17.80 2.28
C GLN A 192 -19.92 16.38 2.11
N LEU A 193 -18.74 16.22 1.52
CA LEU A 193 -18.08 14.92 1.35
C LEU A 193 -17.66 14.29 2.67
N LEU A 194 -17.19 15.10 3.63
CA LEU A 194 -16.88 14.59 4.98
C LEU A 194 -18.14 13.98 5.64
N PHE A 195 -19.28 14.66 5.60
CA PHE A 195 -20.51 14.11 6.17
C PHE A 195 -21.04 12.91 5.38
N SER A 196 -20.94 12.94 4.05
CA SER A 196 -21.29 11.79 3.19
C SER A 196 -20.42 10.57 3.49
N PHE A 197 -19.16 10.75 3.88
CA PHE A 197 -18.28 9.67 4.31
C PHE A 197 -18.79 8.92 5.54
N CYS A 198 -19.53 9.59 6.42
CA CYS A 198 -20.17 8.94 7.56
C CYS A 198 -21.43 8.14 7.19
N HIS A 199 -21.95 8.29 5.97
CA HIS A 199 -23.15 7.57 5.55
C HIS A 199 -22.77 6.22 4.94
N PRO A 200 -23.22 5.08 5.48
CA PRO A 200 -22.77 3.75 5.03
C PRO A 200 -22.93 3.51 3.53
N ASP A 201 -24.06 3.98 2.94
CA ASP A 201 -24.34 3.79 1.52
C ASP A 201 -23.50 4.71 0.60
N LEU A 202 -22.93 5.80 1.14
CA LEU A 202 -22.19 6.82 0.37
C LEU A 202 -20.69 6.82 0.70
N GLN A 203 -20.28 6.13 1.76
CA GLN A 203 -18.93 6.20 2.28
C GLN A 203 -17.84 5.97 1.23
N GLN A 204 -18.02 4.96 0.40
CA GLN A 204 -17.03 4.61 -0.62
C GLN A 204 -16.93 5.70 -1.71
N ILE A 205 -18.08 6.20 -2.19
CA ILE A 205 -18.12 7.24 -3.23
C ILE A 205 -17.55 8.55 -2.67
N ALA A 206 -17.95 8.91 -1.44
CA ALA A 206 -17.44 10.09 -0.76
C ALA A 206 -15.92 10.01 -0.51
N LYS A 207 -15.40 8.83 -0.10
CA LYS A 207 -13.96 8.60 0.04
C LYS A 207 -13.23 8.83 -1.28
N MET A 208 -13.70 8.24 -2.37
CA MET A 208 -13.09 8.40 -3.69
C MET A 208 -13.07 9.87 -4.12
N ARG A 209 -14.17 10.58 -3.90
CA ARG A 209 -14.27 12.00 -4.25
C ARG A 209 -13.39 12.89 -3.36
N LEU A 210 -13.29 12.60 -2.05
CA LEU A 210 -12.33 13.25 -1.14
C LEU A 210 -10.88 13.04 -1.57
N MET A 211 -10.55 11.89 -2.15
CA MET A 211 -9.23 11.60 -2.71
C MET A 211 -8.94 12.34 -4.04
N GLY A 212 -9.86 13.19 -4.51
CA GLY A 212 -9.73 13.88 -5.78
C GLY A 212 -9.99 12.98 -7.00
N GLU A 213 -10.65 11.84 -6.81
CA GLU A 213 -11.08 10.99 -7.93
C GLU A 213 -12.28 11.59 -8.66
N ILE A 214 -12.47 11.19 -9.90
CA ILE A 214 -13.60 11.67 -10.70
C ILE A 214 -14.90 11.11 -10.16
N CYS A 215 -15.88 11.99 -10.08
CA CYS A 215 -17.26 11.65 -9.80
C CYS A 215 -18.04 11.70 -11.11
N ASP A 216 -18.90 10.72 -11.36
CA ASP A 216 -19.86 10.80 -12.45
C ASP A 216 -21.12 11.60 -12.05
N PRO A 217 -22.02 11.93 -13.00
CA PRO A 217 -23.23 12.68 -12.69
C PRO A 217 -24.15 12.00 -11.67
N ASP A 218 -24.25 10.67 -11.69
CA ASP A 218 -25.14 9.93 -10.78
C ASP A 218 -24.54 9.91 -9.37
N ASP A 219 -23.24 9.72 -9.24
CA ASP A 219 -22.51 9.79 -7.98
C ASP A 219 -22.55 11.22 -7.40
N ALA A 220 -22.36 12.25 -8.24
CA ALA A 220 -22.45 13.64 -7.82
C ALA A 220 -23.86 13.98 -7.28
N HIS A 221 -24.89 13.50 -7.97
CA HIS A 221 -26.27 13.63 -7.52
C HIS A 221 -26.52 12.91 -6.19
N ALA A 222 -26.01 11.69 -6.03
CA ALA A 222 -26.14 10.93 -4.78
C ALA A 222 -25.44 11.62 -3.60
N LEU A 223 -24.29 12.27 -3.85
CA LEU A 223 -23.52 13.04 -2.87
C LEU A 223 -24.09 14.46 -2.64
N HIS A 224 -25.09 14.88 -3.39
CA HIS A 224 -25.64 16.24 -3.38
C HIS A 224 -24.60 17.34 -3.66
N ILE A 225 -23.61 17.06 -4.50
CA ILE A 225 -22.58 18.01 -4.93
C ILE A 225 -22.77 18.39 -6.40
N PRO A 226 -22.28 19.59 -6.81
CA PRO A 226 -22.31 19.97 -8.22
C PRO A 226 -21.46 19.00 -9.06
N TYR A 227 -22.01 18.55 -10.19
CA TYR A 227 -21.23 17.87 -11.20
C TYR A 227 -20.49 18.92 -12.04
N GLN A 228 -19.19 18.71 -12.20
CA GLN A 228 -18.35 19.46 -13.12
C GLN A 228 -17.64 18.48 -14.04
N GLU A 229 -17.59 18.81 -15.33
CA GLU A 229 -16.74 18.06 -16.24
C GLU A 229 -15.28 18.19 -15.79
N PRO A 230 -14.64 17.07 -15.59
CA PRO A 230 -13.34 17.07 -14.99
C PRO A 230 -12.27 17.57 -15.97
N SER A 231 -11.51 18.58 -15.57
CA SER A 231 -10.26 18.98 -16.22
C SER A 231 -9.11 18.89 -15.19
N ASP A 232 -7.91 18.51 -15.65
CA ASP A 232 -6.77 18.33 -14.73
C ASP A 232 -6.43 19.59 -13.93
N PRO A 233 -6.41 20.81 -14.50
CA PRO A 233 -6.18 22.03 -13.73
C PRO A 233 -7.24 22.29 -12.65
N ALA A 234 -8.53 22.14 -12.99
CA ALA A 234 -9.60 22.36 -12.03
C ALA A 234 -9.58 21.37 -10.86
N MET A 235 -9.20 20.13 -11.12
CA MET A 235 -9.08 19.10 -10.08
C MET A 235 -7.84 19.31 -9.20
N GLU A 236 -6.77 19.85 -9.74
CA GLU A 236 -5.58 20.20 -8.97
C GLU A 236 -5.86 21.41 -8.04
N ASP A 237 -6.60 22.41 -8.54
CA ASP A 237 -7.03 23.56 -7.73
C ASP A 237 -8.03 23.11 -6.65
N GLU A 238 -8.95 22.22 -6.96
CA GLU A 238 -9.86 21.64 -5.97
C GLU A 238 -9.11 20.83 -4.90
N ALA A 239 -8.10 20.06 -5.28
CA ALA A 239 -7.26 19.34 -4.33
C ALA A 239 -6.54 20.29 -3.37
N ARG A 240 -6.07 21.44 -3.86
CA ARG A 240 -5.52 22.52 -3.03
C ARG A 240 -6.56 23.05 -2.04
N ASP A 241 -7.75 23.35 -2.51
CA ASP A 241 -8.84 23.86 -1.67
C ASP A 241 -9.25 22.86 -0.59
N PHE A 242 -9.24 21.56 -0.89
CA PHE A 242 -9.52 20.51 0.09
C PHE A 242 -8.42 20.42 1.16
N LEU A 243 -7.15 20.52 0.77
CA LEU A 243 -6.03 20.57 1.72
C LEU A 243 -6.12 21.80 2.64
N ILE A 244 -6.42 22.96 2.09
CA ILE A 244 -6.63 24.20 2.86
C ILE A 244 -7.81 24.02 3.83
N SER A 245 -8.94 23.48 3.35
CA SER A 245 -10.12 23.24 4.19
C SER A 245 -9.84 22.28 5.34
N LEU A 246 -9.09 21.20 5.07
CA LEU A 246 -8.62 20.27 6.10
C LEU A 246 -7.79 21.00 7.15
N GLY A 247 -6.84 21.81 6.73
CA GLY A 247 -5.99 22.62 7.62
C GLY A 247 -6.79 23.61 8.47
N LEU A 248 -7.80 24.29 7.89
CA LEU A 248 -8.68 25.19 8.61
C LEU A 248 -9.47 24.48 9.72
N ILE A 249 -10.02 23.29 9.40
CA ILE A 249 -10.73 22.46 10.40
C ILE A 249 -9.78 22.05 11.52
N LEU A 250 -8.61 21.51 11.19
CA LEU A 250 -7.62 21.10 12.19
C LEU A 250 -7.21 22.26 13.10
N SER A 251 -6.93 23.44 12.52
CA SER A 251 -6.56 24.64 13.25
C SER A 251 -7.66 25.10 14.22
N ARG A 252 -8.95 25.01 13.81
CA ARG A 252 -10.10 25.38 14.66
C ARG A 252 -10.16 24.54 15.94
N TYR A 253 -9.78 23.27 15.86
CA TYR A 253 -9.85 22.33 16.99
C TYR A 253 -8.50 22.12 17.70
N GLY A 254 -7.48 22.91 17.39
CA GLY A 254 -6.14 22.75 17.98
C GLY A 254 -5.53 21.37 17.68
N GLN A 255 -5.91 20.77 16.55
CA GLN A 255 -5.39 19.50 16.07
C GLN A 255 -4.33 19.74 15.01
N ASN A 256 -3.40 18.83 14.87
CA ASN A 256 -2.39 18.84 13.81
C ASN A 256 -2.51 17.60 12.92
N LEU A 257 -2.10 17.71 11.66
CA LEU A 257 -1.84 16.60 10.77
C LEU A 257 -0.35 16.54 10.46
N ILE A 258 0.27 15.42 10.78
CA ILE A 258 1.63 15.10 10.38
C ILE A 258 1.61 14.39 9.05
N VAL A 259 2.32 14.92 8.07
CA VAL A 259 2.45 14.33 6.73
C VAL A 259 3.90 13.93 6.53
N CYS A 260 4.18 12.64 6.62
CA CYS A 260 5.52 12.08 6.42
C CYS A 260 5.75 11.75 4.95
N PHE A 261 6.81 12.33 4.38
CA PHE A 261 7.31 12.00 3.04
C PHE A 261 8.56 11.15 3.21
N ASP A 262 8.50 9.88 2.82
CA ASP A 262 9.64 8.95 2.84
C ASP A 262 10.09 8.63 1.41
N GLN A 263 11.29 8.07 1.27
CA GLN A 263 11.81 7.57 0.00
C GLN A 263 11.93 8.65 -1.11
N LEU A 264 12.28 9.87 -0.73
CA LEU A 264 12.44 10.97 -1.70
C LEU A 264 13.55 10.73 -2.71
N GLU A 265 14.44 9.78 -2.49
CA GLU A 265 15.44 9.31 -3.43
C GLU A 265 14.84 8.82 -4.76
N ASN A 266 13.55 8.50 -4.76
CA ASN A 266 12.80 8.13 -5.95
C ASN A 266 12.39 9.32 -6.84
N LEU A 267 12.63 10.58 -6.39
CA LEU A 267 12.49 11.77 -7.23
C LEU A 267 13.65 11.86 -8.24
N THR A 268 13.58 11.05 -9.28
CA THR A 268 14.71 10.81 -10.20
C THR A 268 14.98 11.94 -11.16
N ASP A 269 13.98 12.75 -11.50
CA ASP A 269 14.07 13.84 -12.46
C ASP A 269 13.67 15.19 -11.88
N GLN A 270 13.97 16.25 -12.62
CA GLN A 270 13.77 17.63 -12.20
C GLN A 270 12.29 18.03 -12.10
N ASP A 271 11.41 17.41 -12.88
CA ASP A 271 9.99 17.75 -12.86
C ASP A 271 9.31 17.13 -11.64
N LEU A 272 9.73 15.94 -11.19
CA LEU A 272 9.30 15.37 -9.93
C LEU A 272 9.78 16.21 -8.72
N ILE A 273 11.01 16.75 -8.78
CA ILE A 273 11.49 17.65 -7.72
C ILE A 273 10.66 18.95 -7.67
N LYS A 274 10.33 19.55 -8.81
CA LYS A 274 9.43 20.72 -8.87
C LYS A 274 8.02 20.41 -8.37
N ALA A 275 7.50 19.21 -8.68
CA ALA A 275 6.23 18.76 -8.16
C ALA A 275 6.24 18.65 -6.62
N PHE A 276 7.31 18.06 -6.07
CA PHE A 276 7.53 18.01 -4.62
C PHE A 276 7.64 19.42 -4.01
N ASP A 277 8.40 20.31 -4.64
CA ASP A 277 8.53 21.72 -4.21
C ASP A 277 7.16 22.41 -4.11
N ARG A 278 6.30 22.27 -5.13
CA ARG A 278 4.93 22.79 -5.12
C ARG A 278 4.09 22.22 -3.97
N ILE A 279 4.22 20.93 -3.68
CA ILE A 279 3.53 20.28 -2.56
C ILE A 279 3.97 20.92 -1.24
N ILE A 280 5.26 20.93 -0.98
CA ILE A 280 5.81 21.45 0.27
C ILE A 280 5.45 22.94 0.44
N PHE A 281 5.58 23.73 -0.63
CA PHE A 281 5.17 25.12 -0.62
C PHE A 281 3.71 25.27 -0.18
N THR A 282 2.79 24.50 -0.78
CA THR A 282 1.36 24.54 -0.47
C THR A 282 1.08 24.11 0.97
N LEU A 283 1.67 22.99 1.41
CA LEU A 283 1.41 22.48 2.77
C LEU A 283 1.94 23.44 3.85
N ILE A 284 3.10 24.05 3.66
CA ILE A 284 3.69 24.94 4.64
C ILE A 284 3.02 26.33 4.65
N ASN A 285 2.67 26.87 3.46
CA ASN A 285 2.22 28.26 3.36
C ASN A 285 0.71 28.42 3.37
N ASP A 286 0.00 27.49 2.73
CA ASP A 286 -1.44 27.63 2.52
C ASP A 286 -2.25 26.82 3.52
N CYS A 287 -1.67 25.72 4.06
CA CYS A 287 -2.39 24.77 4.93
C CYS A 287 -1.98 24.96 6.39
N ARG A 288 -2.90 25.45 7.22
CA ARG A 288 -2.68 25.59 8.69
C ARG A 288 -2.69 24.21 9.34
N SER A 289 -1.95 24.05 10.43
CA SER A 289 -1.93 22.81 11.24
C SER A 289 -1.58 21.54 10.47
N ILE A 290 -0.98 21.66 9.28
CA ILE A 290 -0.41 20.55 8.53
C ILE A 290 1.10 20.69 8.56
N ILE A 291 1.79 19.68 9.11
CA ILE A 291 3.25 19.70 9.31
C ILE A 291 3.87 18.64 8.39
N PRO A 292 4.51 19.05 7.29
CA PRO A 292 5.26 18.12 6.46
C PRO A 292 6.59 17.74 7.14
N LEU A 293 6.82 16.43 7.30
CA LEU A 293 8.07 15.82 7.71
C LEU A 293 8.73 15.15 6.51
N THR A 294 9.87 15.64 6.13
CA THR A 294 10.62 15.19 4.95
C THR A 294 11.75 14.27 5.38
N PHE A 295 11.70 13.00 5.00
CA PHE A 295 12.72 12.01 5.27
C PHE A 295 13.53 11.73 4.01
N THR A 296 14.87 11.87 4.08
CA THR A 296 15.72 11.69 2.91
C THR A 296 17.14 11.26 3.29
N ARG A 297 17.90 10.83 2.29
CA ARG A 297 19.34 10.56 2.46
C ARG A 297 20.11 11.88 2.43
N THR A 298 21.12 12.01 3.27
CA THR A 298 21.96 13.21 3.38
C THR A 298 22.53 13.63 2.02
N LEU A 299 23.13 12.70 1.30
CA LEU A 299 23.71 12.98 -0.02
C LEU A 299 22.67 13.35 -1.08
N PHE A 300 21.47 12.78 -1.02
CA PHE A 300 20.40 13.12 -1.96
C PHE A 300 19.87 14.52 -1.66
N TRP A 301 19.66 14.86 -0.38
CA TRP A 301 19.31 16.22 0.03
C TRP A 301 20.32 17.24 -0.50
N GLU A 302 21.61 17.07 -0.19
CA GLU A 302 22.64 18.06 -0.51
C GLU A 302 22.88 18.22 -2.02
N LYS A 303 22.89 17.10 -2.78
CA LYS A 303 23.31 17.11 -4.20
C LYS A 303 22.17 17.20 -5.18
N LYS A 304 20.96 16.74 -4.82
CA LYS A 304 19.83 16.65 -5.74
C LYS A 304 18.65 17.50 -5.33
N LEU A 305 18.17 17.38 -4.09
CA LEU A 305 16.93 18.06 -3.67
C LEU A 305 17.21 19.54 -3.38
N TYR A 306 18.10 19.83 -2.44
CA TYR A 306 18.40 21.20 -1.99
C TYR A 306 18.74 22.18 -3.12
N PRO A 307 19.60 21.87 -4.12
CA PRO A 307 19.91 22.79 -5.20
C PRO A 307 18.74 23.09 -6.16
N ASN A 308 17.76 22.17 -6.25
CA ASN A 308 16.69 22.22 -7.23
C ASN A 308 15.32 22.67 -6.64
N LEU A 309 15.22 22.86 -5.31
CA LEU A 309 14.05 23.45 -4.66
C LEU A 309 14.07 24.97 -4.78
N ASP A 310 12.89 25.59 -4.79
CA ASP A 310 12.77 27.05 -4.63
C ASP A 310 13.41 27.50 -3.31
N PRO A 311 14.12 28.66 -3.28
CA PRO A 311 14.73 29.16 -2.06
C PRO A 311 13.80 29.25 -0.86
N SER A 312 12.55 29.67 -1.07
CA SER A 312 11.55 29.79 -0.01
C SER A 312 11.17 28.43 0.58
N SER A 313 10.92 27.41 -0.25
CA SER A 313 10.63 26.04 0.21
C SER A 313 11.82 25.42 0.93
N ARG A 314 13.00 25.61 0.37
CA ARG A 314 14.27 25.11 0.87
C ARG A 314 14.57 25.59 2.29
N GLU A 315 14.45 26.92 2.53
CA GLU A 315 14.68 27.51 3.85
C GLU A 315 13.67 26.97 4.88
N ARG A 316 12.41 26.81 4.49
CA ARG A 316 11.35 26.37 5.39
C ARG A 316 11.43 24.89 5.75
N ILE A 317 11.80 24.02 4.80
CA ILE A 317 12.06 22.60 5.09
C ILE A 317 13.28 22.48 6.01
N ALA A 318 14.34 23.25 5.74
CA ALA A 318 15.59 23.17 6.48
C ALA A 318 15.57 23.89 7.83
N MET A 319 14.51 24.64 8.16
CA MET A 319 14.40 25.38 9.43
C MET A 319 14.55 24.46 10.65
N ASN A 320 13.99 23.26 10.57
CA ASN A 320 14.10 22.23 11.61
C ASN A 320 14.74 20.99 11.00
N GLN A 321 16.07 21.02 10.90
CA GLN A 321 16.84 19.93 10.32
C GLN A 321 17.43 19.04 11.41
N PHE A 322 17.21 17.74 11.28
CA PHE A 322 17.72 16.69 12.15
C PHE A 322 18.46 15.64 11.35
N SER A 323 19.43 14.96 12.00
CA SER A 323 20.16 13.87 11.40
C SER A 323 20.05 12.63 12.26
N LEU A 324 19.67 11.50 11.65
CA LEU A 324 19.65 10.22 12.31
C LEU A 324 21.08 9.67 12.38
N HIS A 325 21.46 9.17 13.53
CA HIS A 325 22.79 8.67 13.81
C HIS A 325 22.86 7.14 13.78
N GLY A 326 24.08 6.61 13.64
CA GLY A 326 24.34 5.19 13.85
C GLY A 326 24.21 4.81 15.32
N CYS A 327 24.12 3.50 15.58
CA CYS A 327 23.92 2.97 16.92
C CYS A 327 25.17 3.13 17.80
N THR A 328 24.97 3.50 19.04
CA THR A 328 25.95 3.33 20.13
C THR A 328 26.05 1.87 20.53
N ASP A 329 27.09 1.51 21.28
CA ASP A 329 27.27 0.13 21.78
C ASP A 329 26.05 -0.32 22.62
N GLN A 330 25.48 0.57 23.43
CA GLN A 330 24.31 0.28 24.24
C GLN A 330 23.06 0.04 23.37
N GLU A 331 22.87 0.83 22.32
CA GLU A 331 21.75 0.67 21.39
C GLU A 331 21.86 -0.62 20.57
N ILE A 332 23.08 -1.02 20.21
CA ILE A 332 23.33 -2.35 19.59
C ILE A 332 22.86 -3.45 20.54
N GLU A 333 23.26 -3.39 21.81
CA GLU A 333 22.84 -4.35 22.83
C GLU A 333 21.32 -4.38 23.00
N ASP A 334 20.67 -3.22 23.02
CA ASP A 334 19.24 -3.10 23.17
C ASP A 334 18.46 -3.62 21.95
N ILE A 335 18.95 -3.39 20.72
CA ILE A 335 18.40 -3.97 19.48
C ILE A 335 18.40 -5.49 19.55
N ILE A 336 19.54 -6.07 19.91
CA ILE A 336 19.70 -7.53 19.96
C ILE A 336 18.85 -8.13 21.08
N ARG A 337 18.90 -7.53 22.28
CA ARG A 337 18.12 -7.97 23.44
C ARG A 337 16.63 -7.98 23.16
N THR A 338 16.09 -6.87 22.68
CA THR A 338 14.64 -6.71 22.45
C THR A 338 14.14 -7.71 21.42
N ARG A 339 14.89 -7.95 20.35
CA ARG A 339 14.50 -8.92 19.31
C ARG A 339 14.55 -10.35 19.80
N ILE A 340 15.56 -10.73 20.57
CA ILE A 340 15.67 -12.09 21.15
C ILE A 340 14.56 -12.30 22.17
N GLN A 341 14.30 -11.33 23.07
CA GLN A 341 13.23 -11.42 24.07
C GLN A 341 11.82 -11.47 23.44
N GLY A 342 11.63 -10.91 22.28
CA GLY A 342 10.39 -11.00 21.52
C GLY A 342 10.02 -12.43 21.09
N ILE A 343 11.03 -13.34 21.04
CA ILE A 343 10.83 -14.75 20.65
C ILE A 343 11.06 -15.69 21.84
N LEU A 344 12.08 -15.41 22.65
CA LEU A 344 12.46 -16.24 23.79
C LEU A 344 12.07 -15.54 25.09
N THR A 345 11.01 -16.00 25.73
CA THR A 345 10.56 -15.47 27.03
C THR A 345 11.45 -15.97 28.19
N GLU A 346 12.05 -17.15 28.04
CA GLU A 346 12.92 -17.78 29.03
C GLU A 346 14.26 -18.14 28.40
N ASN A 347 15.33 -18.14 29.23
CA ASN A 347 16.69 -18.53 28.83
C ASN A 347 17.26 -17.74 27.65
N TRP A 348 16.85 -16.50 27.43
CA TRP A 348 17.30 -15.63 26.35
C TRP A 348 18.72 -15.10 26.53
N GLU A 349 19.26 -15.08 27.76
CA GLU A 349 20.57 -14.51 28.08
C GLU A 349 21.71 -15.26 27.40
N THR A 350 21.63 -16.58 27.29
CA THR A 350 22.69 -17.39 26.66
C THR A 350 22.80 -17.10 25.16
N PRO A 351 21.74 -17.14 24.35
CA PRO A 351 21.75 -16.71 22.95
C PRO A 351 22.18 -15.26 22.78
N TYR A 352 21.71 -14.35 23.63
CA TYR A 352 22.06 -12.94 23.60
C TYR A 352 23.58 -12.73 23.82
N ASN A 353 24.15 -13.27 24.91
CA ASN A 353 25.58 -13.10 25.24
C ASN A 353 26.48 -13.66 24.16
N TRP A 354 26.10 -14.78 23.54
CA TRP A 354 26.83 -15.35 22.43
C TRP A 354 26.76 -14.40 21.20
N LEU A 355 25.58 -14.01 20.79
CA LEU A 355 25.39 -13.22 19.57
C LEU A 355 26.03 -11.85 19.68
N ILE A 356 25.90 -11.16 20.84
CA ILE A 356 26.49 -9.83 21.04
C ILE A 356 28.03 -9.90 21.02
N THR A 357 28.60 -10.99 21.51
CA THR A 357 30.06 -11.20 21.48
C THR A 357 30.55 -11.33 20.03
N GLU A 358 29.83 -12.06 19.19
CA GLU A 358 30.23 -12.23 17.78
C GLU A 358 29.97 -10.92 16.97
N ILE A 359 28.88 -10.22 17.23
CA ILE A 359 28.59 -8.94 16.59
C ILE A 359 29.69 -7.91 16.89
N LYS A 360 30.12 -7.78 18.15
CA LYS A 360 31.18 -6.81 18.54
C LYS A 360 32.55 -7.10 17.90
N LYS A 361 32.79 -8.32 17.42
CA LYS A 361 33.99 -8.64 16.64
C LYS A 361 33.90 -8.18 15.18
N THR A 362 32.71 -8.09 14.65
CA THR A 362 32.47 -7.92 13.21
C THR A 362 32.08 -6.47 12.84
N ILE A 363 31.38 -5.77 13.72
CA ILE A 363 30.83 -4.46 13.44
C ILE A 363 31.81 -3.33 13.71
N HIS A 364 31.90 -2.37 12.78
CA HIS A 364 32.64 -1.13 12.94
C HIS A 364 31.88 -0.11 13.82
N LYS A 365 32.57 0.95 14.22
CA LYS A 365 32.05 2.00 15.09
C LYS A 365 30.82 2.71 14.47
N ASN A 366 29.80 2.89 15.27
CA ASN A 366 28.53 3.57 14.90
C ASN A 366 27.80 2.98 13.68
N PRO A 367 27.49 1.68 13.66
CA PRO A 367 26.78 1.04 12.56
C PRO A 367 25.32 1.53 12.49
N SER A 368 24.72 1.51 11.30
CA SER A 368 23.27 1.72 11.22
C SER A 368 22.51 0.54 11.85
N PRO A 369 21.28 0.74 12.37
CA PRO A 369 20.44 -0.34 12.90
C PRO A 369 20.30 -1.53 11.95
N ARG A 370 20.18 -1.24 10.65
CA ARG A 370 20.13 -2.29 9.60
C ARG A 370 21.39 -3.12 9.53
N VAL A 371 22.57 -2.50 9.64
CA VAL A 371 23.84 -3.22 9.67
C VAL A 371 23.92 -4.15 10.86
N VAL A 372 23.47 -3.70 12.03
CA VAL A 372 23.39 -4.53 13.25
C VAL A 372 22.50 -5.75 13.03
N ILE A 373 21.29 -5.54 12.52
CA ILE A 373 20.31 -6.60 12.28
C ILE A 373 20.83 -7.62 11.27
N ARG A 374 21.42 -7.17 10.17
CA ARG A 374 21.98 -8.05 9.13
C ARG A 374 23.21 -8.82 9.61
N CYS A 375 24.08 -8.17 10.38
CA CYS A 375 25.21 -8.85 10.98
C CYS A 375 24.73 -9.98 11.90
N ALA A 376 23.72 -9.73 12.72
CA ALA A 376 23.11 -10.75 13.57
C ALA A 376 22.54 -11.92 12.76
N ASP A 377 21.78 -11.62 11.70
CA ASP A 377 21.24 -12.62 10.79
C ASP A 377 22.35 -13.47 10.13
N SER A 378 23.36 -12.82 9.57
CA SER A 378 24.50 -13.49 8.94
C SER A 378 25.26 -14.41 9.92
N ILE A 379 25.51 -13.95 11.15
CA ILE A 379 26.19 -14.75 12.20
C ILE A 379 25.33 -15.99 12.53
N ILE A 380 24.03 -15.85 12.66
CA ILE A 380 23.12 -16.97 12.94
C ILE A 380 23.12 -17.98 11.80
N LEU A 381 23.06 -17.52 10.56
CA LEU A 381 23.06 -18.38 9.38
C LEU A 381 24.40 -19.12 9.20
N THR A 382 25.51 -18.46 9.50
CA THR A 382 26.87 -19.01 9.25
C THR A 382 27.44 -19.80 10.42
N CYS A 383 26.82 -19.81 11.58
CA CYS A 383 27.41 -20.42 12.80
C CYS A 383 27.65 -21.95 12.73
N GLU A 384 27.17 -22.63 11.70
CA GLU A 384 27.47 -24.08 11.47
C GLU A 384 28.62 -24.35 10.50
N ILE A 385 29.11 -23.32 9.82
CA ILE A 385 29.99 -23.53 8.68
C ILE A 385 31.45 -23.30 9.09
N SER A 386 31.96 -24.28 9.81
CA SER A 386 33.41 -24.46 9.95
C SER A 386 33.98 -25.24 8.75
N SER A 387 33.54 -24.93 7.53
CA SER A 387 34.12 -25.45 6.30
C SER A 387 34.64 -24.30 5.46
N PRO A 388 35.92 -24.27 5.10
CA PRO A 388 36.44 -23.24 4.22
C PRO A 388 35.86 -23.44 2.81
N GLY A 389 35.12 -22.47 2.30
CA GLY A 389 34.75 -22.42 0.89
C GLY A 389 33.27 -22.42 0.57
N ILE A 390 32.43 -21.62 1.27
CA ILE A 390 31.13 -21.30 0.71
C ILE A 390 31.35 -20.17 -0.30
N PRO A 391 30.93 -20.35 -1.56
CA PRO A 391 30.91 -19.24 -2.52
C PRO A 391 30.00 -18.14 -1.98
N HIS A 392 30.48 -16.90 -1.95
CA HIS A 392 29.60 -15.74 -1.71
C HIS A 392 28.46 -15.80 -2.70
N ALA A 393 27.22 -15.58 -2.22
CA ALA A 393 26.06 -15.54 -3.11
C ALA A 393 26.29 -14.47 -4.17
N THR A 394 26.02 -14.81 -5.41
CA THR A 394 26.17 -13.87 -6.52
C THR A 394 25.18 -12.72 -6.38
N PRO A 395 25.45 -11.55 -6.96
CA PRO A 395 24.49 -10.45 -6.98
C PRO A 395 23.08 -10.87 -7.45
N MET A 396 23.03 -11.75 -8.46
CA MET A 396 21.78 -12.29 -8.99
C MET A 396 21.01 -13.15 -8.00
N GLU A 397 21.69 -14.00 -7.24
CA GLU A 397 21.07 -14.82 -6.20
C GLU A 397 20.51 -13.96 -5.05
N ILE A 398 21.21 -12.89 -4.68
CA ILE A 398 20.77 -11.96 -3.64
C ILE A 398 19.51 -11.22 -4.12
N ILE A 399 19.50 -10.70 -5.34
CA ILE A 399 18.35 -10.02 -5.93
C ILE A 399 17.17 -10.99 -6.09
N HIS A 400 17.43 -12.23 -6.52
CA HIS A 400 16.40 -13.26 -6.65
C HIS A 400 15.76 -13.60 -5.29
N ALA A 401 16.56 -13.77 -4.24
CA ALA A 401 16.06 -14.02 -2.90
C ALA A 401 15.23 -12.82 -2.38
N ALA A 402 15.70 -11.59 -2.58
CA ALA A 402 14.97 -10.39 -2.20
C ALA A 402 13.64 -10.26 -2.95
N TYR A 403 13.64 -10.49 -4.26
CA TYR A 403 12.42 -10.48 -5.07
C TYR A 403 11.42 -11.56 -4.64
N THR A 404 11.89 -12.78 -4.39
CA THR A 404 11.04 -13.90 -3.99
C THR A 404 10.38 -13.60 -2.65
N ASN A 405 11.14 -13.06 -1.68
CA ASN A 405 10.60 -12.66 -0.39
C ASN A 405 9.53 -11.57 -0.50
N GLU A 406 9.76 -10.53 -1.33
CA GLU A 406 8.76 -9.49 -1.58
C GLU A 406 7.49 -10.05 -2.20
N ARG A 407 7.65 -10.90 -3.22
CA ARG A 407 6.51 -11.54 -3.88
C ARG A 407 5.67 -12.38 -2.92
N ASP A 408 6.33 -13.19 -2.11
CA ASP A 408 5.66 -14.10 -1.19
C ASP A 408 4.98 -13.34 -0.05
N LEU A 409 5.59 -12.24 0.42
CA LEU A 409 5.00 -11.33 1.40
C LEU A 409 3.72 -10.68 0.84
N ILE A 410 3.80 -10.09 -0.34
CA ILE A 410 2.64 -9.45 -0.99
C ILE A 410 1.55 -10.48 -1.30
N LEU A 411 1.92 -11.66 -1.77
CA LEU A 411 0.96 -12.72 -2.10
C LEU A 411 0.26 -13.28 -0.85
N SER A 412 0.94 -13.34 0.29
CA SER A 412 0.38 -13.85 1.54
C SER A 412 -0.68 -12.92 2.13
N ASP A 413 -0.62 -11.63 1.86
CA ASP A 413 -1.56 -10.62 2.34
C ASP A 413 -1.86 -9.56 1.25
N LEU A 414 -2.30 -10.04 0.09
CA LEU A 414 -2.56 -9.18 -1.06
C LEU A 414 -3.72 -8.20 -0.81
N ASP A 415 -4.64 -8.53 0.09
CA ASP A 415 -5.77 -7.66 0.43
C ASP A 415 -5.33 -6.40 1.17
N SER A 416 -4.26 -6.47 1.95
CA SER A 416 -3.63 -5.30 2.59
C SER A 416 -2.84 -4.43 1.61
N TRP A 417 -2.62 -4.91 0.38
CA TRP A 417 -1.95 -4.16 -0.68
C TRP A 417 -3.00 -3.63 -1.68
N PRO A 418 -3.48 -2.38 -1.53
CA PRO A 418 -4.55 -1.86 -2.36
C PRO A 418 -4.12 -1.76 -3.83
N PRO A 419 -5.03 -2.02 -4.79
CA PRO A 419 -4.73 -1.84 -6.20
C PRO A 419 -4.28 -0.40 -6.50
N ASP A 420 -3.08 -0.22 -7.03
CA ASP A 420 -2.52 1.07 -7.40
C ASP A 420 -2.03 1.06 -8.85
N SER A 421 -2.61 1.94 -9.69
CA SER A 421 -2.27 2.00 -11.12
C SER A 421 -0.90 2.59 -11.39
N GLU A 422 -0.36 3.38 -10.47
CA GLU A 422 0.96 4.02 -10.66
C GLU A 422 2.07 3.04 -10.31
N GLU A 423 1.96 2.33 -9.19
CA GLU A 423 2.89 1.26 -8.83
C GLU A 423 2.94 0.18 -9.93
N LEU A 424 1.76 -0.21 -10.42
CA LEU A 424 1.64 -1.18 -11.50
C LEU A 424 2.24 -0.65 -12.82
N THR A 425 2.03 0.63 -13.14
CA THR A 425 2.62 1.26 -14.32
C THR A 425 4.14 1.28 -14.24
N GLU A 426 4.69 1.64 -13.10
CA GLU A 426 6.14 1.70 -12.92
C GLU A 426 6.76 0.30 -12.99
N ALA A 427 6.14 -0.70 -12.37
CA ALA A 427 6.58 -2.08 -12.47
C ALA A 427 6.61 -2.58 -13.93
N ILE A 428 5.54 -2.29 -14.70
CA ILE A 428 5.47 -2.64 -16.11
C ILE A 428 6.51 -1.88 -16.93
N ARG A 429 6.73 -0.59 -16.64
CA ARG A 429 7.76 0.20 -17.29
C ARG A 429 9.15 -0.39 -17.07
N ILE A 430 9.50 -0.75 -15.83
CA ILE A 430 10.77 -1.42 -15.50
C ILE A 430 10.91 -2.72 -16.29
N TYR A 431 9.88 -3.53 -16.29
CA TYR A 431 9.85 -4.80 -17.03
C TYR A 431 10.06 -4.62 -18.54
N LEU A 432 9.33 -3.68 -19.16
CA LEU A 432 9.44 -3.42 -20.61
C LEU A 432 10.80 -2.79 -20.97
N THR A 433 11.34 -1.91 -20.10
CA THR A 433 12.68 -1.35 -20.27
C THR A 433 13.75 -2.46 -20.27
N SER A 434 13.63 -3.43 -19.38
CA SER A 434 14.56 -4.59 -19.34
C SER A 434 14.51 -5.40 -20.63
N ARG A 435 13.38 -5.45 -21.31
CA ARG A 435 13.19 -6.12 -22.61
C ARG A 435 13.57 -5.24 -23.81
N ARG A 436 14.17 -4.05 -23.58
CA ARG A 436 14.64 -3.10 -24.60
C ARG A 436 13.55 -2.53 -25.50
N TYR A 437 12.30 -2.46 -25.02
CA TYR A 437 11.25 -1.72 -25.71
C TYR A 437 11.49 -0.21 -25.59
N ASP A 438 11.24 0.54 -26.68
CA ASP A 438 11.16 2.00 -26.62
C ASP A 438 9.80 2.38 -26.00
N ILE A 439 9.85 3.02 -24.83
CA ILE A 439 8.66 3.35 -24.06
C ILE A 439 8.51 4.85 -24.02
N ARG A 440 7.40 5.35 -24.54
CA ARG A 440 6.97 6.73 -24.34
C ARG A 440 5.83 6.76 -23.33
N TYR A 441 6.12 7.39 -22.23
CA TYR A 441 5.11 7.61 -21.19
C TYR A 441 4.26 8.81 -21.58
N THR A 442 3.02 8.57 -21.96
CA THR A 442 2.03 9.63 -22.16
C THR A 442 0.97 9.49 -21.12
N LYS A 443 0.81 10.53 -20.29
CA LYS A 443 -0.35 10.71 -19.41
C LYS A 443 -1.31 11.69 -20.08
N PRO A 444 -2.29 11.27 -20.85
CA PRO A 444 -3.43 12.12 -21.08
C PRO A 444 -4.32 12.04 -19.84
N GLY A 445 -4.21 13.05 -19.01
CA GLY A 445 -5.17 13.43 -17.97
C GLY A 445 -5.25 12.52 -16.76
N ARG A 446 -5.58 11.26 -16.79
CA ARG A 446 -5.98 10.46 -15.61
C ARG A 446 -5.65 8.99 -15.67
N LYS A 447 -4.93 8.58 -16.70
CA LYS A 447 -4.64 7.18 -16.97
C LYS A 447 -3.17 7.02 -17.20
N SER A 448 -2.63 6.02 -16.56
CA SER A 448 -1.29 5.59 -16.87
C SER A 448 -1.31 4.92 -18.23
N ILE A 449 -0.77 5.59 -19.24
CA ILE A 449 -0.68 5.07 -20.62
C ILE A 449 0.77 4.93 -20.99
N LEU A 450 1.16 3.71 -21.32
CA LEU A 450 2.46 3.40 -21.87
C LEU A 450 2.31 3.17 -23.38
N GLN A 451 2.99 3.97 -24.19
CA GLN A 451 3.16 3.70 -25.62
C GLN A 451 4.47 2.94 -25.79
N VAL A 452 4.36 1.74 -26.30
CA VAL A 452 5.47 0.80 -26.47
C VAL A 452 5.73 0.63 -27.97
N HIS A 453 6.97 0.82 -28.40
CA HIS A 453 7.39 0.64 -29.79
C HIS A 453 8.41 -0.50 -29.86
N ASP A 454 8.13 -1.51 -30.67
CA ASP A 454 9.05 -2.62 -30.96
C ASP A 454 9.85 -2.44 -32.28
N GLY A 455 9.78 -1.24 -32.86
CA GLY A 455 10.40 -0.90 -34.15
C GLY A 455 9.56 -1.29 -35.38
N LYS A 456 8.48 -2.07 -35.20
CA LYS A 456 7.60 -2.50 -36.32
C LYS A 456 6.14 -2.13 -36.07
N SER A 457 5.66 -2.21 -34.85
CA SER A 457 4.27 -1.91 -34.48
C SER A 457 4.23 -1.12 -33.18
N GLY A 458 3.24 -0.23 -33.03
CA GLY A 458 2.98 0.46 -31.78
C GLY A 458 2.01 -0.34 -30.93
N CYS A 459 2.26 -0.40 -29.62
CA CYS A 459 1.32 -0.94 -28.64
C CYS A 459 1.02 0.12 -27.61
N CYS A 460 -0.26 0.30 -27.27
CA CYS A 460 -0.68 1.16 -26.18
C CYS A 460 -1.14 0.27 -25.01
N ILE A 461 -0.60 0.50 -23.82
CA ILE A 461 -1.04 -0.18 -22.60
C ILE A 461 -1.70 0.86 -21.69
N ILE A 462 -2.99 0.71 -21.46
CA ILE A 462 -3.76 1.54 -20.53
C ILE A 462 -3.89 0.79 -19.22
N ILE A 463 -3.33 1.34 -18.17
CA ILE A 463 -3.33 0.73 -16.83
C ILE A 463 -4.34 1.49 -15.96
N ASN A 464 -5.35 0.78 -15.45
CA ASN A 464 -6.40 1.39 -14.66
C ASN A 464 -6.86 0.42 -13.56
N THR A 465 -6.63 0.77 -12.32
CA THR A 465 -7.08 0.03 -11.12
C THR A 465 -8.28 0.72 -10.45
N ASN A 466 -8.85 1.72 -11.09
CA ASN A 466 -9.98 2.46 -10.54
C ASN A 466 -11.24 1.57 -10.56
N GLN A 467 -12.07 1.69 -9.53
CA GLN A 467 -13.33 0.95 -9.40
C GLN A 467 -14.55 1.78 -9.85
N ASN A 468 -14.34 3.04 -10.25
CA ASN A 468 -15.40 3.90 -10.75
C ASN A 468 -15.67 3.61 -12.22
N HIS A 469 -16.95 3.36 -12.57
CA HIS A 469 -17.36 3.01 -13.92
C HIS A 469 -17.07 4.11 -14.97
N SER A 470 -17.12 5.40 -14.59
CA SER A 470 -16.77 6.50 -15.47
C SER A 470 -15.27 6.49 -15.85
N ALA A 471 -14.39 6.28 -14.87
CA ALA A 471 -12.95 6.16 -15.10
C ALA A 471 -12.61 4.94 -15.97
N ILE A 472 -13.29 3.81 -15.73
CA ILE A 472 -13.16 2.59 -16.53
C ILE A 472 -13.62 2.85 -17.96
N GLY A 473 -14.81 3.42 -18.14
CA GLY A 473 -15.37 3.74 -19.45
C GLY A 473 -14.54 4.77 -20.23
N SER A 474 -13.97 5.77 -19.53
CA SER A 474 -13.01 6.68 -20.12
C SER A 474 -11.72 5.96 -20.57
N GLY A 475 -11.27 4.89 -19.86
CA GLY A 475 -10.16 4.02 -20.28
C GLY A 475 -10.43 3.39 -21.63
N PHE A 476 -11.57 2.74 -21.75
CA PHE A 476 -11.97 2.12 -23.01
C PHE A 476 -12.09 3.13 -24.16
N ALA A 477 -12.71 4.30 -23.91
CA ALA A 477 -12.82 5.34 -24.93
C ALA A 477 -11.46 5.83 -25.45
N THR A 478 -10.49 6.02 -24.53
CA THR A 478 -9.11 6.39 -24.89
C THR A 478 -8.45 5.32 -25.75
N GLY A 479 -8.59 4.03 -25.37
CA GLY A 479 -8.03 2.93 -26.16
C GLY A 479 -8.68 2.81 -27.55
N THR A 480 -9.99 3.01 -27.64
CA THR A 480 -10.73 3.04 -28.92
C THR A 480 -10.23 4.18 -29.81
N GLN A 481 -10.02 5.36 -29.24
CA GLN A 481 -9.49 6.51 -29.97
C GLN A 481 -8.06 6.22 -30.46
N TYR A 482 -7.19 5.70 -29.60
CA TYR A 482 -5.82 5.34 -30.01
C TYR A 482 -5.78 4.37 -31.17
N LEU A 483 -6.61 3.31 -31.15
CA LEU A 483 -6.70 2.33 -32.25
C LEU A 483 -7.22 2.94 -33.56
N LYS A 484 -8.11 3.93 -33.51
CA LYS A 484 -8.59 4.66 -34.67
C LYS A 484 -7.53 5.59 -35.27
N GLU A 485 -6.72 6.22 -34.41
CA GLU A 485 -5.66 7.14 -34.82
C GLU A 485 -4.40 6.41 -35.33
N HIS A 486 -4.19 5.14 -34.91
CA HIS A 486 -3.04 4.34 -35.25
C HIS A 486 -3.47 2.97 -35.85
N PRO A 487 -3.90 2.94 -37.12
CA PRO A 487 -4.30 1.70 -37.78
C PRO A 487 -3.15 0.67 -37.78
N GLY A 488 -3.45 -0.54 -37.31
CA GLY A 488 -2.46 -1.63 -37.20
C GLY A 488 -1.71 -1.67 -35.85
N ALA A 489 -1.90 -0.70 -34.98
CA ALA A 489 -1.40 -0.77 -33.61
C ALA A 489 -2.27 -1.71 -32.74
N SER A 490 -1.70 -2.18 -31.66
CA SER A 490 -2.43 -2.92 -30.61
C SER A 490 -2.73 -2.02 -29.41
N CYS A 491 -3.83 -2.30 -28.69
CA CYS A 491 -4.12 -1.62 -27.44
C CYS A 491 -4.57 -2.62 -26.38
N ILE A 492 -3.95 -2.56 -25.22
CA ILE A 492 -4.23 -3.42 -24.08
C ILE A 492 -4.77 -2.56 -22.92
N TYR A 493 -5.94 -2.90 -22.42
CA TYR A 493 -6.47 -2.37 -21.18
C TYR A 493 -6.11 -3.35 -20.05
N LEU A 494 -5.21 -2.94 -19.16
CA LEU A 494 -4.70 -3.77 -18.07
C LEU A 494 -5.25 -3.26 -16.74
N THR A 495 -5.75 -4.18 -15.92
CA THR A 495 -6.27 -3.87 -14.58
C THR A 495 -5.93 -4.98 -13.59
N ASP A 496 -5.91 -4.62 -12.30
CA ASP A 496 -5.76 -5.58 -11.20
C ASP A 496 -6.96 -6.54 -11.19
N PRO A 497 -6.76 -7.86 -11.03
CA PRO A 497 -7.84 -8.84 -11.03
C PRO A 497 -8.87 -8.63 -9.92
N ARG A 498 -8.54 -7.91 -8.86
CA ARG A 498 -9.46 -7.53 -7.78
C ARG A 498 -10.38 -6.36 -8.15
N CYS A 499 -10.08 -5.67 -9.27
CA CYS A 499 -10.89 -4.56 -9.77
C CYS A 499 -12.01 -5.06 -10.68
N ILE A 500 -13.20 -4.53 -10.47
CA ILE A 500 -14.37 -4.85 -11.31
C ILE A 500 -14.28 -4.06 -12.60
N VAL A 501 -14.27 -4.76 -13.74
CA VAL A 501 -14.19 -4.11 -15.06
C VAL A 501 -15.57 -3.64 -15.53
N THR A 502 -16.63 -4.39 -15.24
CA THR A 502 -17.99 -4.07 -15.67
C THR A 502 -19.05 -4.66 -14.74
N LYS A 503 -20.21 -3.99 -14.65
CA LYS A 503 -21.44 -4.50 -14.02
C LYS A 503 -22.60 -4.36 -14.99
N GLN A 504 -23.65 -5.17 -14.85
CA GLN A 504 -24.81 -5.15 -15.76
C GLN A 504 -25.51 -3.79 -15.83
N ASN A 505 -25.54 -3.03 -14.74
CA ASN A 505 -26.15 -1.71 -14.65
C ASN A 505 -25.29 -0.57 -15.22
N TRP A 506 -24.02 -0.81 -15.56
CA TRP A 506 -23.11 0.20 -16.12
C TRP A 506 -23.22 0.29 -17.65
N LYS A 507 -24.43 0.57 -18.16
CA LYS A 507 -24.72 0.59 -19.61
C LYS A 507 -23.75 1.43 -20.46
N PRO A 508 -23.44 2.70 -20.11
CA PRO A 508 -22.50 3.50 -20.90
C PRO A 508 -21.07 2.92 -20.91
N THR A 509 -20.63 2.37 -19.79
CA THR A 509 -19.29 1.75 -19.68
C THR A 509 -19.23 0.47 -20.47
N ASN A 510 -20.28 -0.35 -20.43
CA ASN A 510 -20.37 -1.59 -21.20
C ASN A 510 -20.35 -1.29 -22.70
N GLN A 511 -21.08 -0.26 -23.15
CA GLN A 511 -21.03 0.17 -24.56
C GLN A 511 -19.61 0.54 -25.00
N LYS A 512 -18.90 1.38 -24.20
CA LYS A 512 -17.51 1.78 -24.51
C LYS A 512 -16.56 0.59 -24.50
N LYS A 513 -16.77 -0.39 -23.61
CA LYS A 513 -16.00 -1.64 -23.59
C LYS A 513 -16.21 -2.43 -24.89
N ASP A 514 -17.45 -2.58 -25.32
CA ASP A 514 -17.79 -3.32 -26.53
C ASP A 514 -17.23 -2.62 -27.78
N GLU A 515 -17.30 -1.28 -27.83
CA GLU A 515 -16.64 -0.47 -28.88
C GLU A 515 -15.11 -0.66 -28.87
N PHE A 516 -14.48 -0.72 -27.70
CA PHE A 516 -13.04 -0.97 -27.56
C PHE A 516 -12.63 -2.35 -28.08
N ILE A 517 -13.39 -3.38 -27.70
CA ILE A 517 -13.15 -4.75 -28.18
C ILE A 517 -13.39 -4.84 -29.70
N ALA A 518 -14.48 -4.23 -30.22
CA ALA A 518 -14.78 -4.19 -31.64
C ALA A 518 -13.69 -3.46 -32.47
N ALA A 519 -13.00 -2.48 -31.88
CA ALA A 519 -11.86 -1.81 -32.48
C ALA A 519 -10.55 -2.63 -32.44
N GLY A 520 -10.56 -3.83 -31.88
CA GLY A 520 -9.39 -4.70 -31.74
C GLY A 520 -8.63 -4.55 -30.40
N GLY A 521 -9.20 -3.85 -29.44
CA GLY A 521 -8.62 -3.71 -28.10
C GLY A 521 -8.72 -5.01 -27.28
N LYS A 522 -7.72 -5.26 -26.45
CA LYS A 522 -7.65 -6.44 -25.56
C LYS A 522 -7.76 -6.01 -24.10
N ILE A 523 -8.55 -6.73 -23.29
CA ILE A 523 -8.61 -6.53 -21.84
C ILE A 523 -7.77 -7.62 -21.19
N LEU A 524 -6.80 -7.22 -20.38
CA LEU A 524 -5.92 -8.12 -19.66
C LEU A 524 -6.13 -7.95 -18.15
N GLN A 525 -6.59 -9.02 -17.51
CA GLN A 525 -6.62 -9.18 -16.07
C GLN A 525 -5.62 -10.28 -15.70
N PRO A 526 -4.41 -9.94 -15.25
CA PRO A 526 -3.42 -10.92 -14.82
C PRO A 526 -3.96 -11.77 -13.65
N SER A 527 -3.34 -12.91 -13.40
CA SER A 527 -3.63 -13.66 -12.18
C SER A 527 -3.22 -12.91 -10.93
N THR A 528 -3.75 -13.27 -9.76
CA THR A 528 -3.32 -12.70 -8.46
C THR A 528 -1.82 -12.90 -8.23
N SER A 529 -1.27 -14.03 -8.68
CA SER A 529 0.16 -14.30 -8.62
C SER A 529 0.97 -13.36 -9.52
N ASP A 530 0.49 -13.06 -10.74
CA ASP A 530 1.19 -12.14 -11.65
C ASP A 530 1.12 -10.70 -11.15
N ILE A 531 -0.01 -10.28 -10.58
CA ILE A 531 -0.13 -8.96 -9.95
C ILE A 531 0.83 -8.81 -8.76
N ALA A 532 0.94 -9.83 -7.91
CA ALA A 532 1.90 -9.81 -6.81
C ALA A 532 3.35 -9.71 -7.32
N ARG A 533 3.67 -10.32 -8.46
CA ARG A 533 4.98 -10.21 -9.13
C ARG A 533 5.28 -8.78 -9.59
N PHE A 534 4.29 -8.07 -10.11
CA PHE A 534 4.46 -6.66 -10.50
C PHE A 534 4.69 -5.76 -9.28
N TYR A 535 3.86 -5.88 -8.25
CA TYR A 535 4.04 -5.09 -7.03
C TYR A 535 5.37 -5.41 -6.33
N ALA A 536 5.80 -6.68 -6.34
CA ALA A 536 7.10 -7.07 -5.81
C ALA A 536 8.26 -6.47 -6.61
N LEU A 537 8.14 -6.39 -7.94
CA LEU A 537 9.13 -5.74 -8.79
C LEU A 537 9.23 -4.24 -8.48
N TYR A 538 8.09 -3.56 -8.31
CA TYR A 538 8.05 -2.16 -7.90
C TYR A 538 8.72 -1.96 -6.53
N SER A 539 8.30 -2.73 -5.52
CA SER A 539 8.86 -2.65 -4.16
C SER A 539 10.37 -2.91 -4.15
N LEU A 540 10.83 -3.93 -4.88
CA LEU A 540 12.26 -4.24 -4.99
C LEU A 540 13.04 -3.10 -5.67
N SER A 541 12.47 -2.48 -6.71
CA SER A 541 13.12 -1.35 -7.39
C SER A 541 13.31 -0.16 -6.44
N CYS A 542 12.32 0.16 -5.63
CA CYS A 542 12.42 1.19 -4.59
C CYS A 542 13.52 0.84 -3.58
N LYS A 543 13.56 -0.40 -3.09
CA LYS A 543 14.58 -0.88 -2.13
C LYS A 543 16.00 -0.81 -2.70
N ILE A 544 16.18 -1.06 -3.98
CA ILE A 544 17.48 -0.95 -4.65
C ILE A 544 17.91 0.51 -4.73
N VAL A 545 17.01 1.41 -5.12
CA VAL A 545 17.30 2.86 -5.16
C VAL A 545 17.65 3.39 -3.77
N GLU A 546 17.00 2.90 -2.71
CA GLU A 546 17.30 3.22 -1.33
C GLU A 546 18.62 2.63 -0.83
N GLY A 547 19.23 1.71 -1.60
CA GLY A 547 20.42 0.97 -1.20
C GLY A 547 20.14 -0.09 -0.14
N ASP A 548 18.91 -0.57 -0.06
CA ASP A 548 18.48 -1.57 0.90
C ASP A 548 18.91 -2.98 0.54
N ILE A 549 19.13 -3.25 -0.74
CA ILE A 549 19.65 -4.51 -1.21
C ILE A 549 21.17 -4.40 -1.28
N GLN A 550 21.85 -5.09 -0.38
CA GLN A 550 23.30 -5.06 -0.29
C GLN A 550 23.92 -6.37 -0.79
N ILE A 551 25.04 -6.24 -1.46
CA ILE A 551 25.80 -7.32 -2.06
C ILE A 551 27.15 -7.39 -1.36
N ASP A 552 27.48 -8.54 -0.78
CA ASP A 552 28.81 -8.82 -0.26
C ASP A 552 29.71 -9.28 -1.41
N THR A 553 30.74 -8.48 -1.69
CA THR A 553 31.71 -8.77 -2.76
C THR A 553 32.93 -9.57 -2.27
N GLY A 554 32.98 -9.97 -0.99
CA GLY A 554 34.17 -10.59 -0.36
C GLY A 554 35.28 -9.60 -0.01
N THR A 555 35.30 -8.41 -0.65
CA THR A 555 36.20 -7.30 -0.36
C THR A 555 35.51 -6.12 0.33
N GLY A 556 34.19 -6.16 0.41
CA GLY A 556 33.36 -5.13 1.03
C GLY A 556 31.88 -5.31 0.67
N ILE A 557 31.04 -4.54 1.34
CA ILE A 557 29.59 -4.52 1.10
C ILE A 557 29.27 -3.31 0.26
N ARG A 558 28.50 -3.50 -0.83
CA ARG A 558 27.95 -2.43 -1.67
C ARG A 558 26.44 -2.60 -1.87
N SER A 559 25.75 -1.55 -2.24
CA SER A 559 24.34 -1.64 -2.64
C SER A 559 24.19 -2.26 -4.04
N ALA A 560 23.12 -3.00 -4.25
CA ALA A 560 22.69 -3.42 -5.58
C ALA A 560 22.37 -2.21 -6.44
N THR A 561 22.49 -2.36 -7.76
CA THR A 561 22.23 -1.28 -8.72
C THR A 561 20.99 -1.56 -9.59
N SER A 562 20.45 -0.52 -10.20
CA SER A 562 19.32 -0.68 -11.13
C SER A 562 19.69 -1.52 -12.36
N GLU A 563 20.97 -1.47 -12.80
CA GLU A 563 21.46 -2.30 -13.89
C GLU A 563 21.46 -3.78 -13.54
N GLU A 564 21.78 -4.12 -12.29
CA GLU A 564 21.73 -5.50 -11.80
C GLU A 564 20.26 -6.00 -11.69
N LEU A 565 19.33 -5.13 -11.29
CA LEU A 565 17.90 -5.45 -11.34
C LEU A 565 17.43 -5.71 -12.79
N ILE A 566 17.83 -4.87 -13.72
CA ILE A 566 17.51 -5.06 -15.14
C ILE A 566 18.09 -6.37 -15.65
N ALA A 567 19.34 -6.69 -15.32
CA ALA A 567 19.97 -7.95 -15.68
C ALA A 567 19.20 -9.17 -15.09
N TYR A 568 18.79 -9.08 -13.83
CA TYR A 568 17.96 -10.09 -13.17
C TYR A 568 16.62 -10.34 -13.92
N ILE A 569 15.92 -9.26 -14.29
CA ILE A 569 14.64 -9.36 -14.99
C ILE A 569 14.85 -9.94 -16.42
N CYS A 570 15.97 -9.70 -17.04
CA CYS A 570 16.31 -10.24 -18.37
C CYS A 570 16.55 -11.75 -18.35
N ASP A 571 16.96 -12.32 -17.23
CA ASP A 571 17.17 -13.76 -17.09
C ASP A 571 15.85 -14.49 -16.93
N GLU A 572 15.37 -15.14 -18.01
CA GLU A 572 14.09 -15.84 -18.05
C GLU A 572 14.04 -17.06 -17.13
N THR A 573 15.16 -17.56 -16.69
CA THR A 573 15.24 -18.71 -15.75
C THR A 573 14.91 -18.25 -14.33
N LEU A 574 15.35 -17.03 -13.96
CA LEU A 574 15.14 -16.42 -12.65
C LEU A 574 13.86 -15.59 -12.61
N PHE A 575 13.56 -14.89 -13.72
CA PHE A 575 12.37 -14.05 -13.86
C PHE A 575 11.59 -14.43 -15.13
N PRO A 576 10.71 -15.45 -15.06
CA PRO A 576 9.90 -15.89 -16.20
C PRO A 576 9.05 -14.75 -16.78
N PRO A 577 8.81 -14.70 -18.09
CA PRO A 577 8.00 -13.67 -18.73
C PRO A 577 6.65 -13.47 -18.07
N LEU A 578 6.26 -12.21 -17.84
CA LEU A 578 5.00 -11.86 -17.18
C LEU A 578 3.80 -11.95 -18.13
N PHE A 579 4.03 -11.76 -19.42
CA PHE A 579 3.03 -11.89 -20.47
C PHE A 579 3.44 -13.05 -21.38
N GLN A 580 3.39 -14.27 -20.89
CA GLN A 580 3.27 -15.37 -21.82
C GLN A 580 1.86 -15.28 -22.43
N GLU A 581 1.76 -14.99 -23.73
CA GLU A 581 0.61 -15.49 -24.45
C GLU A 581 0.54 -16.97 -24.08
N LYS A 582 -0.50 -17.36 -23.36
CA LYS A 582 -0.93 -18.76 -23.46
C LYS A 582 -1.15 -18.92 -24.96
N THR A 583 -0.18 -19.45 -25.68
CA THR A 583 -0.43 -20.12 -26.94
C THR A 583 -1.63 -20.97 -26.60
N GLN A 584 -2.79 -20.56 -27.14
CA GLN A 584 -3.95 -21.44 -27.10
C GLN A 584 -3.35 -22.77 -27.54
N PRO A 585 -3.43 -23.81 -26.71
CA PRO A 585 -3.10 -25.11 -27.24
C PRO A 585 -3.93 -25.16 -28.52
N GLU A 586 -3.27 -25.31 -29.69
CA GLU A 586 -3.95 -25.71 -30.89
C GLU A 586 -5.04 -26.61 -30.40
N GLU A 587 -6.29 -26.37 -30.82
CA GLU A 587 -7.38 -27.29 -30.64
C GLU A 587 -6.95 -28.63 -31.27
N GLN A 588 -6.07 -29.30 -30.56
CA GLN A 588 -6.07 -30.73 -30.63
C GLN A 588 -7.43 -31.11 -30.09
N THR A 589 -8.29 -31.52 -31.00
CA THR A 589 -9.49 -32.31 -30.77
C THR A 589 -9.14 -33.58 -30.00
N GLY A 590 -8.52 -33.40 -28.84
CA GLY A 590 -8.27 -34.41 -27.83
C GLY A 590 -9.40 -34.30 -26.81
N LYS A 591 -10.27 -35.30 -26.80
CA LYS A 591 -11.26 -35.56 -25.75
C LYS A 591 -10.62 -35.19 -24.40
N LYS A 592 -11.18 -34.20 -23.64
CA LYS A 592 -10.82 -33.99 -22.24
C LYS A 592 -10.75 -35.34 -21.53
N PRO A 593 -9.72 -35.63 -20.74
CA PRO A 593 -9.66 -36.89 -20.01
C PRO A 593 -10.90 -36.98 -19.13
N HIS A 594 -11.76 -37.92 -19.45
CA HIS A 594 -12.94 -38.22 -18.65
C HIS A 594 -12.47 -39.13 -17.52
N TYR A 595 -12.28 -38.55 -16.32
CA TYR A 595 -11.96 -39.35 -15.15
C TYR A 595 -13.21 -40.09 -14.67
N PRO A 596 -13.13 -41.39 -14.31
CA PRO A 596 -14.23 -42.08 -13.68
C PRO A 596 -14.66 -41.39 -12.38
N ASP A 597 -15.95 -41.24 -12.15
CA ASP A 597 -16.52 -40.63 -10.95
C ASP A 597 -15.95 -41.25 -9.65
N GLU A 598 -15.68 -42.52 -9.64
CA GLU A 598 -15.08 -43.26 -8.53
C GLU A 598 -13.64 -42.82 -8.22
N GLN A 599 -12.85 -42.48 -9.23
CA GLN A 599 -11.50 -41.99 -9.06
C GLN A 599 -11.49 -40.56 -8.44
N ILE A 600 -12.39 -39.69 -8.90
CA ILE A 600 -12.57 -38.36 -8.36
C ILE A 600 -13.03 -38.43 -6.89
N HIS A 601 -14.05 -39.27 -6.63
CA HIS A 601 -14.58 -39.48 -5.29
C HIS A 601 -13.50 -39.97 -4.32
N THR A 602 -12.75 -41.00 -4.70
CA THR A 602 -11.68 -41.57 -3.86
C THR A 602 -10.59 -40.55 -3.56
N THR A 603 -10.18 -39.78 -4.58
CA THR A 603 -9.13 -38.73 -4.39
C THR A 603 -9.60 -37.61 -3.46
N LEU A 604 -10.83 -37.14 -3.60
CA LEU A 604 -11.41 -36.11 -2.73
C LEU A 604 -11.56 -36.63 -1.30
N CYS A 605 -12.03 -37.84 -1.09
CA CYS A 605 -12.11 -38.47 0.21
C CYS A 605 -10.73 -38.55 0.89
N GLN A 606 -9.71 -39.01 0.17
CA GLN A 606 -8.33 -39.12 0.67
C GLN A 606 -7.77 -37.75 1.11
N ILE A 607 -8.01 -36.70 0.33
CA ILE A 607 -7.53 -35.36 0.65
C ILE A 607 -8.30 -34.81 1.88
N LEU A 608 -9.61 -34.84 1.85
CA LEU A 608 -10.43 -34.21 2.88
C LEU A 608 -10.37 -34.93 4.23
N THR A 609 -10.25 -36.26 4.25
CA THR A 609 -10.11 -37.02 5.52
C THR A 609 -8.80 -36.73 6.26
N GLN A 610 -7.77 -36.25 5.57
CA GLN A 610 -6.50 -35.84 6.19
C GLN A 610 -6.54 -34.41 6.77
N LYS A 611 -7.61 -33.67 6.59
CA LYS A 611 -7.75 -32.29 7.06
C LYS A 611 -8.62 -32.18 8.30
N PRO A 612 -8.34 -31.20 9.19
CA PRO A 612 -9.19 -30.94 10.36
C PRO A 612 -10.64 -30.69 9.94
N MET A 613 -11.60 -31.29 10.65
CA MET A 613 -13.03 -31.18 10.38
C MET A 613 -13.46 -31.63 8.97
N HIS A 614 -12.59 -32.28 8.18
CA HIS A 614 -12.83 -32.74 6.81
C HIS A 614 -13.31 -31.64 5.86
N ILE A 615 -12.78 -30.42 6.02
CA ILE A 615 -13.17 -29.23 5.27
C ILE A 615 -11.96 -28.57 4.58
N MET A 616 -12.16 -28.07 3.36
CA MET A 616 -11.15 -27.31 2.61
C MET A 616 -11.78 -26.30 1.66
N ALA A 617 -11.09 -25.18 1.42
CA ALA A 617 -11.48 -24.23 0.39
C ALA A 617 -11.36 -24.85 -1.02
N VAL A 618 -12.30 -24.53 -1.90
CA VAL A 618 -12.41 -25.14 -3.24
C VAL A 618 -11.15 -24.96 -4.05
N ASN A 619 -10.55 -23.76 -4.03
CA ASN A 619 -9.34 -23.49 -4.80
C ASN A 619 -8.14 -24.33 -4.33
N THR A 620 -7.95 -24.43 -3.02
CA THR A 620 -6.88 -25.25 -2.42
C THR A 620 -7.11 -26.74 -2.69
N LEU A 621 -8.38 -27.16 -2.66
CA LEU A 621 -8.73 -28.55 -2.96
C LEU A 621 -8.46 -28.86 -4.45
N SER A 622 -8.78 -27.96 -5.37
CA SER A 622 -8.48 -28.10 -6.80
C SER A 622 -6.98 -28.25 -7.04
N GLU A 623 -6.15 -27.45 -6.38
CA GLU A 623 -4.69 -27.55 -6.48
C GLU A 623 -4.17 -28.89 -5.97
N GLU A 624 -4.69 -29.40 -4.85
CA GLU A 624 -4.29 -30.70 -4.32
C GLU A 624 -4.75 -31.87 -5.20
N VAL A 625 -5.93 -31.76 -5.81
CA VAL A 625 -6.45 -32.72 -6.78
C VAL A 625 -5.57 -32.77 -8.04
N ILE A 626 -5.14 -31.59 -8.52
CA ILE A 626 -4.20 -31.50 -9.65
C ILE A 626 -2.84 -32.15 -9.32
N ARG A 627 -2.33 -31.94 -8.11
CA ARG A 627 -1.09 -32.60 -7.64
C ARG A 627 -1.21 -34.14 -7.58
N LYS A 628 -2.41 -34.62 -7.40
CA LYS A 628 -2.71 -36.07 -7.43
C LYS A 628 -2.95 -36.62 -8.86
N GLY A 629 -2.79 -35.79 -9.90
CA GLY A 629 -2.85 -36.16 -11.30
C GLY A 629 -4.22 -36.06 -11.95
N LEU A 630 -5.19 -35.41 -11.30
CA LEU A 630 -6.52 -35.14 -11.85
C LEU A 630 -6.66 -33.68 -12.24
N SER A 631 -6.72 -33.38 -13.52
CA SER A 631 -6.88 -32.00 -14.03
C SER A 631 -8.35 -31.56 -13.95
N ILE A 632 -8.79 -31.15 -12.76
CA ILE A 632 -10.18 -30.71 -12.49
C ILE A 632 -10.10 -29.26 -11.94
N THR A 633 -10.84 -28.34 -12.56
CA THR A 633 -10.92 -26.95 -12.15
C THR A 633 -11.82 -26.78 -10.92
N SER A 634 -11.68 -25.62 -10.22
CA SER A 634 -12.52 -25.27 -9.07
C SER A 634 -14.01 -25.30 -9.39
N ASP A 635 -14.41 -24.81 -10.58
CA ASP A 635 -15.81 -24.80 -11.01
C ASP A 635 -16.33 -26.21 -11.31
N GLU A 636 -15.51 -27.05 -11.97
CA GLU A 636 -15.83 -28.45 -12.22
C GLU A 636 -15.97 -29.26 -10.91
N LEU A 637 -15.12 -28.94 -9.88
CA LEU A 637 -15.24 -29.55 -8.56
C LEU A 637 -16.53 -29.16 -7.85
N ILE A 638 -16.95 -27.90 -7.93
CA ILE A 638 -18.22 -27.42 -7.35
C ILE A 638 -19.38 -28.15 -8.00
N ILE A 639 -19.40 -28.24 -9.35
CA ILE A 639 -20.45 -28.93 -10.10
C ILE A 639 -20.46 -30.42 -9.74
N TRP A 640 -19.29 -31.04 -9.67
CA TRP A 640 -19.17 -32.47 -9.36
C TRP A 640 -19.61 -32.75 -7.90
N CYS A 641 -19.14 -31.99 -6.91
CA CYS A 641 -19.57 -32.14 -5.51
C CYS A 641 -21.07 -31.86 -5.32
N GLY A 642 -21.64 -30.96 -6.10
CA GLY A 642 -23.08 -30.70 -6.12
C GLY A 642 -23.91 -31.90 -6.58
N LYS A 643 -23.38 -32.70 -7.54
CA LYS A 643 -24.00 -33.95 -7.97
C LYS A 643 -23.87 -35.09 -6.96
N HIS A 644 -22.87 -35.03 -6.08
CA HIS A 644 -22.59 -36.02 -5.05
C HIS A 644 -22.87 -35.46 -3.64
N ALA A 645 -24.01 -34.78 -3.46
CA ALA A 645 -24.40 -34.11 -2.23
C ALA A 645 -24.57 -35.05 -1.00
N ASP A 646 -24.71 -36.33 -1.23
CA ASP A 646 -24.75 -37.35 -0.16
C ASP A 646 -23.39 -37.48 0.55
N SER A 647 -22.28 -37.31 -0.17
CA SER A 647 -20.91 -37.42 0.35
C SER A 647 -20.26 -36.10 0.62
N PHE A 648 -20.61 -35.02 -0.11
CA PHE A 648 -19.97 -33.73 -0.03
C PHE A 648 -20.99 -32.61 0.19
N ARG A 649 -20.62 -31.61 0.96
CA ARG A 649 -21.41 -30.39 1.15
C ARG A 649 -20.60 -29.16 0.75
N ILE A 650 -21.20 -28.30 -0.03
CA ILE A 650 -20.64 -27.01 -0.39
C ILE A 650 -21.21 -25.94 0.56
N ILE A 651 -20.33 -25.15 1.17
CA ILE A 651 -20.70 -24.02 2.02
C ILE A 651 -20.13 -22.76 1.38
N GLN A 652 -20.97 -21.73 1.27
CA GLN A 652 -20.55 -20.39 0.89
C GLN A 652 -20.12 -19.66 2.16
N SER A 653 -18.91 -19.10 2.17
CA SER A 653 -18.39 -18.26 3.24
C SER A 653 -17.99 -16.89 2.68
N GLN A 654 -17.74 -15.93 3.55
CA GLN A 654 -17.20 -14.61 3.13
C GLN A 654 -15.81 -14.72 2.45
N GLN A 655 -15.12 -15.82 2.64
CA GLN A 655 -13.80 -16.12 2.07
C GLN A 655 -13.86 -17.04 0.84
N GLY A 656 -15.05 -17.36 0.33
CA GLY A 656 -15.24 -18.23 -0.83
C GLY A 656 -15.95 -19.56 -0.52
N SER A 657 -16.07 -20.41 -1.54
CA SER A 657 -16.72 -21.72 -1.42
C SER A 657 -15.81 -22.73 -0.73
N MET A 658 -16.36 -23.50 0.21
CA MET A 658 -15.67 -24.58 0.91
C MET A 658 -16.39 -25.92 0.67
N ILE A 659 -15.65 -27.00 0.60
CA ILE A 659 -16.19 -28.37 0.46
C ILE A 659 -15.94 -29.12 1.76
N ILE A 660 -17.00 -29.76 2.26
CA ILE A 660 -16.96 -30.63 3.44
C ILE A 660 -17.29 -32.05 3.01
N PHE A 661 -16.48 -33.01 3.47
CA PHE A 661 -16.79 -34.43 3.37
C PHE A 661 -17.64 -34.87 4.56
N ARG A 662 -18.82 -35.45 4.29
CA ARG A 662 -19.80 -35.86 5.31
C ARG A 662 -19.57 -37.29 5.87
N GLY A 663 -18.67 -38.04 5.24
CA GLY A 663 -18.56 -39.49 5.46
C GLY A 663 -19.61 -40.26 4.65
N SER A 664 -19.21 -41.32 3.97
CA SER A 664 -20.16 -42.19 3.28
C SER A 664 -20.72 -43.22 4.27
N SER A 665 -21.99 -43.53 4.12
CA SER A 665 -22.62 -44.69 4.79
C SER A 665 -22.11 -46.04 4.29
N HIS A 666 -21.16 -46.08 3.36
CA HIS A 666 -20.48 -47.26 2.89
C HIS A 666 -19.00 -47.25 3.25
N PRO A 667 -18.47 -48.30 3.92
CA PRO A 667 -17.05 -48.38 4.23
C PRO A 667 -16.26 -48.54 2.93
N CYS A 668 -15.32 -47.59 2.65
CA CYS A 668 -14.28 -47.84 1.66
C CYS A 668 -13.42 -48.99 2.17
N SER A 669 -13.53 -50.15 1.56
CA SER A 669 -12.57 -51.25 1.74
C SER A 669 -11.21 -50.85 1.18
N PRO A 670 -10.09 -51.32 1.80
CA PRO A 670 -8.72 -50.85 1.58
C PRO A 670 -8.17 -51.08 0.18
#